data_c2f5d23b6fe5ae28c3c14f5d8b1e756d
#
_entry.id   c2f5d23b6fe5ae28c3c14f5d8b1e756d
#
_cell.length_a   1.000
_cell.length_b   1.000
_cell.length_c   1.000
_cell.angle_alpha   90.00
_cell.angle_beta   90.00
_cell.angle_gamma   90.00
#
_symmetry.space_group_name_H-M   'P 1'
#
loop_
_entity.id
_entity.type
_entity.pdbx_description
1 polymer ?
#
loop_
_entity_poly.entity_id
_entity_poly.type
_entity_poly.pdbx_seq_one_letter_code
_entity_poly.pdbx_strand_id
1 'polypeptide(L)'
;MKLSTLTLALLAVAPAAMASPNLTISTTTNSRDFPLSSEEPLVVPLTKDDYTLRITGVDGQCQAPAEQSVKFNTPIGLNCGSATELPLKIRFTGEYAFSYDANAHTLTFVRQATASAKKEFKRPIPNVSCEVYQGGDVTLTLSNTFADGTQLKDAFTQQVVTVQQGKVTLTPAKSSGGLVLLEPVKAKAQPFTYRNANIYFVMVDRFKNGDPSNDHSYGRKSDGKDEVGTFHGGDLKGVIAKLDYIKSLGTDAIWLSPIVEQVRGFVGGGDSGSFPFYAYHGYWTRDFTKIDENFGVDDDLKTLVAEAHKRGMKVLLDAVINHAGYATLADLQFDGIDVVNPANLPKTWADWAPKAGENWHSFHQNIDYKSPNWKEWWGGAWVRAGLPGYPQPGSSDITMTLAGLPDFRTESTDYVTPPKWLLNNPGTRVVAKDNYTVSDYLVEWQSDWVKRFGVDGYRVDTVKHVEGDVWKRLKQRASESLNEWRAANGQQGEPFWMMGEVWGHRAYRSPYFDDGFDALINFDIQKRMDTGAACLSQMAMVYRDYAQTLAKYPDFNPVSYMSSHDTELFFGRFKSFDMQRNAANALLLTPGAVQVYYGDEVGREAGPYADDFHQGTRSDMVWDLNADREALLKHWQTVGQFRQRHPAIGAGEHHVIEQKNAYVFSRTLDDDKVVVAFVGR
;
A
#
# COMPACT_ATOMS: atom_id res chain seq x y z
N MET A 1 -60.02 -45.59 64.90
CA MET A 1 -58.85 -45.98 64.05
C MET A 1 -58.63 -44.87 63.02
N LYS A 2 -57.68 -44.02 63.27
CA LYS A 2 -57.23 -43.02 62.27
C LYS A 2 -55.77 -43.23 62.03
N LEU A 3 -55.41 -43.54 60.80
CA LEU A 3 -54.04 -43.57 60.30
C LEU A 3 -53.58 -42.13 60.12
N SER A 4 -52.46 -41.80 60.72
CA SER A 4 -51.76 -40.53 60.49
C SER A 4 -50.67 -40.76 59.40
N THR A 5 -50.77 -40.03 58.35
CA THR A 5 -49.81 -39.95 57.24
C THR A 5 -48.66 -39.06 57.65
N LEU A 6 -47.43 -39.62 57.69
CA LEU A 6 -46.19 -38.86 57.87
C LEU A 6 -45.76 -38.32 56.51
N THR A 7 -45.75 -37.01 56.38
CA THR A 7 -45.21 -36.34 55.19
C THR A 7 -43.74 -36.11 55.38
N LEU A 8 -42.90 -36.79 54.60
CA LEU A 8 -41.46 -36.55 54.53
C LEU A 8 -41.23 -35.34 53.68
N ALA A 9 -40.76 -34.24 54.27
CA ALA A 9 -40.30 -33.06 53.55
C ALA A 9 -38.87 -33.33 53.00
N LEU A 10 -38.73 -33.51 51.70
CA LEU A 10 -37.44 -33.46 51.00
C LEU A 10 -37.02 -31.97 51.00
N LEU A 11 -36.01 -31.65 51.80
CA LEU A 11 -35.22 -30.42 51.62
C LEU A 11 -34.41 -30.57 50.34
N ALA A 12 -34.85 -29.90 49.28
CA ALA A 12 -34.00 -29.66 48.12
C ALA A 12 -32.84 -28.74 48.53
N VAL A 13 -31.68 -29.29 48.68
CA VAL A 13 -30.45 -28.53 48.79
C VAL A 13 -30.22 -27.91 47.40
N ALA A 14 -30.42 -26.62 47.26
CA ALA A 14 -30.02 -25.88 46.09
C ALA A 14 -28.49 -26.11 45.87
N PRO A 15 -28.05 -26.46 44.65
CA PRO A 15 -26.62 -26.55 44.43
C PRO A 15 -25.99 -25.18 44.74
N ALA A 16 -24.97 -25.19 45.58
CA ALA A 16 -24.17 -23.99 45.82
C ALA A 16 -23.69 -23.47 44.46
N ALA A 17 -24.01 -22.21 44.15
CA ALA A 17 -23.50 -21.57 42.96
C ALA A 17 -21.97 -21.70 42.99
N MET A 18 -21.40 -22.50 42.08
CA MET A 18 -19.96 -22.60 41.94
C MET A 18 -19.44 -21.20 41.61
N ALA A 19 -18.45 -20.76 42.36
CA ALA A 19 -17.83 -19.46 42.14
C ALA A 19 -17.15 -19.53 40.76
N SER A 20 -17.48 -18.60 39.88
CA SER A 20 -16.84 -18.50 38.58
C SER A 20 -15.33 -18.27 38.76
N PRO A 21 -14.48 -18.94 37.97
CA PRO A 21 -13.05 -18.68 37.99
C PRO A 21 -12.75 -17.23 37.76
N ASN A 22 -11.66 -16.71 38.32
CA ASN A 22 -11.24 -15.33 38.20
C ASN A 22 -9.89 -15.24 37.50
N LEU A 23 -9.78 -14.34 36.51
CA LEU A 23 -8.53 -14.01 35.81
C LEU A 23 -8.03 -12.65 36.31
N THR A 24 -6.87 -12.64 36.93
CA THR A 24 -6.12 -11.42 37.21
C THR A 24 -5.08 -11.18 36.12
N ILE A 25 -5.08 -9.99 35.53
CA ILE A 25 -4.09 -9.54 34.60
C ILE A 25 -3.31 -8.40 35.23
N SER A 26 -2.01 -8.60 35.41
CA SER A 26 -1.15 -7.60 36.10
C SER A 26 0.11 -7.29 35.32
N THR A 27 0.58 -6.05 35.49
CA THR A 27 1.95 -5.60 35.16
C THR A 27 2.70 -5.33 36.46
N THR A 28 3.91 -4.81 36.39
CA THR A 28 4.67 -4.38 37.56
C THR A 28 3.99 -3.23 38.35
N THR A 29 3.07 -2.50 37.70
CA THR A 29 2.46 -1.28 38.28
C THR A 29 0.95 -1.33 38.40
N ASN A 30 0.26 -2.21 37.68
CA ASN A 30 -1.20 -2.29 37.62
C ASN A 30 -1.71 -3.73 37.68
N SER A 31 -2.89 -3.92 38.27
CA SER A 31 -3.58 -5.21 38.33
C SER A 31 -5.08 -5.02 38.12
N ARG A 32 -5.70 -5.95 37.36
CA ARG A 32 -7.15 -5.98 37.12
C ARG A 32 -7.66 -7.39 37.24
N ASP A 33 -8.83 -7.56 37.86
CA ASP A 33 -9.51 -8.83 38.05
C ASP A 33 -10.76 -8.91 37.19
N PHE A 34 -10.98 -10.09 36.60
CA PHE A 34 -12.08 -10.35 35.70
C PHE A 34 -12.69 -11.73 35.98
N PRO A 35 -14.02 -11.85 36.15
CA PRO A 35 -14.65 -13.16 36.20
C PRO A 35 -14.59 -13.84 34.83
N LEU A 36 -14.26 -15.12 34.81
CA LEU A 36 -14.29 -15.94 33.62
C LEU A 36 -15.63 -16.66 33.46
N SER A 37 -16.19 -16.66 32.27
CA SER A 37 -17.38 -17.43 31.89
C SER A 37 -17.01 -18.49 30.86
N SER A 38 -17.64 -19.65 30.92
CA SER A 38 -17.56 -20.66 29.87
C SER A 38 -18.53 -20.42 28.72
N GLU A 39 -19.45 -19.46 28.88
CA GLU A 39 -20.49 -19.15 27.88
C GLU A 39 -20.03 -18.07 26.88
N GLU A 40 -19.26 -17.08 27.38
CA GLU A 40 -18.77 -15.96 26.56
C GLU A 40 -17.29 -15.66 26.81
N PRO A 41 -16.50 -15.38 25.77
CA PRO A 41 -15.12 -14.96 25.93
C PRO A 41 -15.01 -13.60 26.65
N LEU A 42 -14.07 -13.49 27.58
CA LEU A 42 -13.70 -12.22 28.20
C LEU A 42 -12.83 -11.42 27.22
N VAL A 43 -13.25 -10.23 26.81
CA VAL A 43 -12.47 -9.34 25.96
C VAL A 43 -11.84 -8.21 26.75
N VAL A 44 -10.51 -8.10 26.70
CA VAL A 44 -9.74 -7.11 27.47
C VAL A 44 -8.82 -6.32 26.53
N PRO A 45 -8.86 -4.98 26.55
CA PRO A 45 -7.88 -4.16 25.87
C PRO A 45 -6.54 -4.23 26.61
N LEU A 46 -5.49 -4.67 25.92
CA LEU A 46 -4.12 -4.74 26.42
C LEU A 46 -3.19 -3.88 25.57
N THR A 47 -2.25 -3.22 26.20
CA THR A 47 -1.18 -2.46 25.57
C THR A 47 0.06 -3.33 25.39
N LYS A 48 1.01 -2.90 24.55
CA LYS A 48 2.31 -3.56 24.43
C LYS A 48 3.04 -3.51 25.78
N ASP A 49 3.13 -4.65 26.47
CA ASP A 49 3.79 -4.80 27.77
C ASP A 49 4.02 -6.28 28.09
N ASP A 50 4.74 -6.55 29.18
CA ASP A 50 4.87 -7.87 29.79
C ASP A 50 3.87 -7.97 30.96
N TYR A 51 2.96 -8.93 30.88
CA TYR A 51 1.90 -9.18 31.85
C TYR A 51 2.13 -10.50 32.58
N THR A 52 1.53 -10.61 33.75
CA THR A 52 1.30 -11.89 34.45
C THR A 52 -0.19 -12.18 34.47
N LEU A 53 -0.57 -13.35 33.98
CA LEU A 53 -1.92 -13.90 34.13
C LEU A 53 -1.96 -14.77 35.37
N ARG A 54 -2.93 -14.54 36.24
CA ARG A 54 -3.19 -15.36 37.39
C ARG A 54 -4.65 -15.81 37.40
N ILE A 55 -4.89 -17.10 37.32
CA ILE A 55 -6.22 -17.70 37.27
C ILE A 55 -6.45 -18.46 38.58
N THR A 56 -7.59 -18.18 39.23
CA THR A 56 -8.01 -18.77 40.51
C THR A 56 -9.44 -19.25 40.43
N GLY A 57 -9.86 -20.09 41.39
CA GLY A 57 -11.25 -20.54 41.49
C GLY A 57 -11.65 -21.58 40.43
N VAL A 58 -10.70 -22.30 39.86
CA VAL A 58 -11.00 -23.45 38.97
C VAL A 58 -11.26 -24.66 39.87
N ASP A 59 -12.49 -25.13 39.83
CA ASP A 59 -12.92 -26.27 40.64
C ASP A 59 -12.76 -27.59 39.84
N GLY A 60 -12.63 -28.71 40.52
CA GLY A 60 -12.55 -30.04 39.95
C GLY A 60 -11.19 -30.72 40.13
N GLN A 61 -10.96 -31.75 39.33
CA GLN A 61 -9.67 -32.47 39.25
C GLN A 61 -9.04 -32.19 37.88
N CYS A 62 -7.94 -31.49 37.87
CA CYS A 62 -7.16 -31.25 36.67
C CYS A 62 -5.67 -31.42 36.94
N GLN A 63 -4.94 -31.84 35.92
CA GLN A 63 -3.49 -31.88 35.94
C GLN A 63 -2.98 -30.86 34.92
N ALA A 64 -2.46 -29.75 35.42
CA ALA A 64 -1.74 -28.83 34.55
C ALA A 64 -0.32 -29.37 34.29
N PRO A 65 0.22 -29.22 33.07
CA PRO A 65 1.62 -29.54 32.78
C PRO A 65 2.57 -28.68 33.65
N ALA A 66 3.69 -29.27 34.05
CA ALA A 66 4.65 -28.62 34.98
C ALA A 66 5.26 -27.31 34.47
N GLU A 67 5.35 -27.10 33.15
CA GLU A 67 5.78 -25.86 32.53
C GLU A 67 4.90 -25.54 31.32
N GLN A 68 4.32 -24.36 31.30
CA GLN A 68 3.54 -23.85 30.17
C GLN A 68 3.98 -22.45 29.79
N SER A 69 4.10 -22.23 28.49
CA SER A 69 4.21 -20.89 27.93
C SER A 69 2.89 -20.49 27.29
N VAL A 70 2.47 -19.26 27.48
CA VAL A 70 1.27 -18.73 26.82
C VAL A 70 1.54 -18.62 25.33
N LYS A 71 0.80 -19.40 24.55
CA LYS A 71 0.80 -19.34 23.07
C LYS A 71 -0.58 -18.92 22.61
N PHE A 72 -0.62 -17.99 21.66
CA PHE A 72 -1.86 -17.56 21.04
C PHE A 72 -2.59 -18.77 20.41
N ASN A 73 -3.91 -18.77 20.56
CA ASN A 73 -4.80 -19.79 19.98
C ASN A 73 -4.48 -21.23 20.39
N THR A 74 -3.82 -21.41 21.51
CA THR A 74 -3.49 -22.74 22.07
C THR A 74 -4.10 -22.87 23.45
N PRO A 75 -4.89 -23.92 23.74
CA PRO A 75 -5.43 -24.15 25.07
C PRO A 75 -4.32 -24.34 26.11
N ILE A 76 -4.42 -23.66 27.22
CA ILE A 76 -3.52 -23.71 28.35
C ILE A 76 -4.24 -24.43 29.48
N GLY A 77 -3.67 -25.53 29.98
CA GLY A 77 -4.24 -26.24 31.12
C GLY A 77 -4.14 -25.43 32.40
N LEU A 78 -5.20 -25.46 33.21
CA LEU A 78 -5.29 -24.74 34.46
C LEU A 78 -5.16 -25.68 35.67
N ASN A 79 -4.62 -25.17 36.78
CA ASN A 79 -4.61 -25.88 38.06
C ASN A 79 -5.98 -25.80 38.71
N CYS A 80 -6.49 -26.93 39.20
CA CYS A 80 -7.69 -26.95 40.05
C CYS A 80 -7.30 -26.86 41.53
N GLY A 81 -8.07 -26.03 42.26
CA GLY A 81 -7.84 -25.83 43.69
C GLY A 81 -6.63 -24.97 44.07
N SER A 82 -5.82 -24.55 43.09
CA SER A 82 -4.70 -23.62 43.27
C SER A 82 -4.57 -22.64 42.11
N ALA A 83 -3.85 -21.52 42.30
CA ALA A 83 -3.66 -20.53 41.25
C ALA A 83 -2.77 -21.09 40.11
N THR A 84 -3.14 -20.75 38.87
CA THR A 84 -2.28 -20.89 37.71
C THR A 84 -1.68 -19.54 37.40
N GLU A 85 -0.36 -19.40 37.36
CA GLU A 85 0.33 -18.16 37.01
C GLU A 85 1.17 -18.38 35.74
N LEU A 86 1.02 -17.46 34.78
CA LEU A 86 1.63 -17.56 33.45
C LEU A 86 2.13 -16.19 32.99
N PRO A 87 3.36 -16.09 32.46
CA PRO A 87 3.83 -14.87 31.83
C PRO A 87 3.17 -14.71 30.46
N LEU A 88 2.67 -13.49 30.18
CA LEU A 88 2.07 -13.13 28.91
C LEU A 88 2.78 -11.91 28.32
N LYS A 89 3.36 -12.07 27.14
CA LYS A 89 4.04 -10.98 26.43
C LYS A 89 3.15 -10.45 25.33
N ILE A 90 2.65 -9.22 25.53
CA ILE A 90 1.89 -8.48 24.49
C ILE A 90 2.83 -7.66 23.66
N ARG A 91 2.88 -7.93 22.36
CA ARG A 91 3.73 -7.23 21.38
C ARG A 91 2.98 -6.12 20.63
N PHE A 92 1.66 -6.23 20.55
CA PHE A 92 0.81 -5.29 19.85
C PHE A 92 -0.34 -4.85 20.75
N THR A 93 -0.58 -3.55 20.84
CA THR A 93 -1.77 -3.01 21.51
C THR A 93 -3.03 -3.45 20.76
N GLY A 94 -4.04 -3.89 21.47
CA GLY A 94 -5.30 -4.37 20.87
C GLY A 94 -6.23 -5.00 21.88
N GLU A 95 -7.33 -5.55 21.39
CA GLU A 95 -8.28 -6.31 22.19
C GLU A 95 -7.91 -7.80 22.15
N TYR A 96 -8.02 -8.45 23.29
CA TYR A 96 -7.65 -9.85 23.47
C TYR A 96 -8.78 -10.60 24.13
N ALA A 97 -9.16 -11.73 23.55
CA ALA A 97 -10.21 -12.58 24.08
C ALA A 97 -9.60 -13.76 24.85
N PHE A 98 -10.13 -14.00 26.02
CA PHE A 98 -9.83 -15.12 26.89
C PHE A 98 -11.05 -16.03 26.94
N SER A 99 -10.96 -17.22 26.37
CA SER A 99 -12.04 -18.22 26.37
C SER A 99 -11.73 -19.31 27.37
N TYR A 100 -12.59 -19.47 28.35
CA TYR A 100 -12.49 -20.50 29.37
C TYR A 100 -13.37 -21.71 29.03
N ASP A 101 -12.77 -22.91 28.97
CA ASP A 101 -13.47 -24.17 28.85
C ASP A 101 -13.53 -24.86 30.23
N ALA A 102 -14.72 -24.89 30.82
CA ALA A 102 -14.95 -25.49 32.12
C ALA A 102 -14.85 -27.00 32.13
N ASN A 103 -15.09 -27.68 31.00
CA ASN A 103 -15.00 -29.12 30.90
C ASN A 103 -13.55 -29.62 30.73
N ALA A 104 -12.78 -28.88 29.93
CA ALA A 104 -11.38 -29.18 29.68
C ALA A 104 -10.43 -28.53 30.71
N HIS A 105 -10.94 -27.64 31.57
CA HIS A 105 -10.16 -26.80 32.49
C HIS A 105 -9.01 -26.07 31.78
N THR A 106 -9.33 -25.43 30.67
CA THR A 106 -8.34 -24.71 29.85
C THR A 106 -8.73 -23.26 29.62
N LEU A 107 -7.72 -22.43 29.44
CA LEU A 107 -7.87 -21.05 28.97
C LEU A 107 -7.23 -20.94 27.59
N THR A 108 -7.97 -20.42 26.63
CA THR A 108 -7.46 -20.09 25.31
C THR A 108 -7.39 -18.59 25.17
N PHE A 109 -6.31 -18.09 24.59
CA PHE A 109 -6.02 -16.68 24.46
C PHE A 109 -5.81 -16.33 22.99
N VAL A 110 -6.60 -15.40 22.47
CA VAL A 110 -6.54 -14.91 21.08
C VAL A 110 -6.57 -13.41 21.06
N ARG A 111 -5.75 -12.80 20.19
CA ARG A 111 -5.97 -11.42 19.84
C ARG A 111 -7.23 -11.37 18.99
N GLN A 112 -8.22 -10.64 19.46
CA GLN A 112 -9.35 -10.36 18.59
C GLN A 112 -8.86 -9.47 17.45
N ALA A 113 -9.24 -9.84 16.22
CA ALA A 113 -9.29 -8.86 15.15
C ALA A 113 -10.16 -7.73 15.69
N THR A 114 -9.52 -6.67 16.08
CA THR A 114 -10.27 -5.53 16.60
C THR A 114 -11.28 -5.16 15.55
N ALA A 115 -12.50 -4.86 15.98
CA ALA A 115 -13.38 -3.97 15.23
C ALA A 115 -12.68 -2.63 14.87
N SER A 116 -11.46 -2.39 15.30
CA SER A 116 -10.53 -1.36 14.85
C SER A 116 -9.84 -1.67 13.50
N ALA A 117 -9.86 -2.90 12.98
CA ALA A 117 -9.78 -3.08 11.52
C ALA A 117 -10.99 -2.43 10.83
N LYS A 118 -12.11 -2.24 11.51
CA LYS A 118 -13.22 -1.33 11.19
C LYS A 118 -13.04 0.10 11.70
N LYS A 119 -11.94 0.47 12.32
CA LYS A 119 -11.48 1.85 12.26
C LYS A 119 -10.96 2.08 10.85
N GLU A 120 -11.87 2.17 9.90
CA GLU A 120 -11.76 3.22 8.91
C GLU A 120 -11.12 4.37 9.67
N PHE A 121 -9.98 4.85 9.19
CA PHE A 121 -9.49 6.16 9.59
C PHE A 121 -10.59 7.13 9.12
N LYS A 122 -11.71 7.22 9.86
CA LYS A 122 -12.77 8.18 9.61
C LYS A 122 -12.23 9.54 10.03
N ARG A 123 -11.37 10.07 9.16
CA ARG A 123 -11.19 11.51 9.21
C ARG A 123 -12.60 12.11 9.10
N PRO A 124 -12.98 13.03 9.96
CA PRO A 124 -14.29 13.64 9.86
C PRO A 124 -14.46 14.24 8.47
N ILE A 125 -15.65 14.12 7.88
CA ILE A 125 -15.99 14.83 6.65
C ILE A 125 -15.81 16.32 6.92
N PRO A 126 -15.03 17.04 6.11
CA PRO A 126 -14.78 18.47 6.36
C PRO A 126 -16.09 19.23 6.39
N ASN A 127 -16.27 20.04 7.42
CA ASN A 127 -17.39 21.00 7.47
C ASN A 127 -17.02 22.27 6.69
N VAL A 128 -16.71 22.08 5.40
CA VAL A 128 -16.37 23.14 4.46
C VAL A 128 -17.25 22.96 3.24
N SER A 129 -17.87 24.02 2.79
CA SER A 129 -18.61 24.04 1.53
C SER A 129 -18.24 25.26 0.73
N CYS A 130 -18.24 25.13 -0.58
CA CYS A 130 -18.18 26.24 -1.52
C CYS A 130 -19.56 26.57 -2.06
N GLU A 131 -19.74 27.80 -2.47
CA GLU A 131 -20.87 28.13 -3.36
C GLU A 131 -20.70 27.38 -4.66
N VAL A 132 -21.72 26.67 -5.07
CA VAL A 132 -21.71 25.89 -6.31
C VAL A 132 -22.02 26.83 -7.48
N TYR A 133 -21.23 26.77 -8.54
CA TYR A 133 -21.49 27.48 -9.77
C TYR A 133 -22.86 27.10 -10.37
N GLN A 134 -23.75 28.10 -10.51
CA GLN A 134 -25.12 27.85 -10.96
C GLN A 134 -25.30 28.03 -12.48
N GLY A 135 -24.29 28.54 -13.16
CA GLY A 135 -24.31 28.85 -14.60
C GLY A 135 -24.26 30.36 -14.87
N GLY A 136 -24.10 30.71 -16.13
CA GLY A 136 -24.00 32.08 -16.62
C GLY A 136 -22.56 32.50 -16.86
N ASP A 137 -22.43 33.68 -17.46
CA ASP A 137 -21.12 34.24 -17.77
C ASP A 137 -20.40 34.74 -16.54
N VAL A 138 -19.10 34.54 -16.54
CA VAL A 138 -18.19 35.04 -15.52
C VAL A 138 -17.11 35.88 -16.15
N THR A 139 -16.79 37.02 -15.51
CA THR A 139 -15.65 37.87 -15.90
C THR A 139 -14.51 37.58 -14.93
N LEU A 140 -13.39 37.12 -15.46
CA LEU A 140 -12.17 36.81 -14.71
C LEU A 140 -11.12 37.87 -14.91
N THR A 141 -10.55 38.34 -13.83
CA THR A 141 -9.34 39.19 -13.85
C THR A 141 -8.12 38.27 -14.01
N LEU A 142 -7.25 38.58 -14.97
CA LEU A 142 -6.04 37.84 -15.27
C LEU A 142 -4.78 38.55 -14.76
N SER A 143 -4.95 39.71 -14.13
CA SER A 143 -3.83 40.60 -13.79
C SER A 143 -2.94 40.85 -15.02
N ASN A 144 -1.63 40.80 -14.86
CA ASN A 144 -0.68 40.98 -15.96
C ASN A 144 -0.15 39.66 -16.52
N THR A 145 -0.83 38.53 -16.28
CA THR A 145 -0.40 37.21 -16.77
C THR A 145 -0.36 37.19 -18.31
N PHE A 146 -1.36 37.79 -18.96
CA PHE A 146 -1.47 37.87 -20.40
C PHE A 146 -1.73 39.32 -20.83
N ALA A 147 -1.07 39.73 -21.93
CA ALA A 147 -1.29 41.03 -22.53
C ALA A 147 -2.67 41.12 -23.21
N ASP A 148 -3.23 42.35 -23.28
CA ASP A 148 -4.43 42.62 -24.05
C ASP A 148 -4.26 42.18 -25.52
N GLY A 149 -5.32 41.61 -26.09
CA GLY A 149 -5.30 41.04 -27.43
C GLY A 149 -4.88 39.53 -27.47
N THR A 150 -4.36 38.98 -26.36
CA THR A 150 -4.02 37.56 -26.31
C THR A 150 -5.31 36.72 -26.41
N GLN A 151 -5.30 35.73 -27.30
CA GLN A 151 -6.38 34.74 -27.40
C GLN A 151 -6.11 33.55 -26.49
N LEU A 152 -7.05 33.28 -25.59
CA LEU A 152 -7.02 32.15 -24.64
C LEU A 152 -8.17 31.21 -24.95
N LYS A 153 -7.98 29.94 -24.62
CA LYS A 153 -8.97 28.89 -24.76
C LYS A 153 -9.20 28.22 -23.41
N ASP A 154 -10.46 27.98 -23.05
CA ASP A 154 -10.80 27.15 -21.91
C ASP A 154 -10.75 25.66 -22.30
N ALA A 155 -10.04 24.83 -21.52
CA ALA A 155 -9.84 23.42 -21.83
C ALA A 155 -11.13 22.59 -21.78
N PHE A 156 -12.13 23.00 -21.01
CA PHE A 156 -13.41 22.27 -20.92
C PHE A 156 -14.37 22.61 -22.05
N THR A 157 -14.61 23.89 -22.28
CA THR A 157 -15.62 24.37 -23.27
C THR A 157 -15.06 24.52 -24.66
N GLN A 158 -13.73 24.61 -24.80
CA GLN A 158 -13.03 25.03 -26.03
C GLN A 158 -13.38 26.45 -26.48
N GLN A 159 -14.10 27.21 -25.65
CA GLN A 159 -14.39 28.61 -25.92
C GLN A 159 -13.11 29.42 -26.02
N VAL A 160 -12.98 30.19 -27.08
CA VAL A 160 -11.87 31.13 -27.27
C VAL A 160 -12.33 32.53 -26.83
N VAL A 161 -11.52 33.15 -26.00
CA VAL A 161 -11.76 34.52 -25.48
C VAL A 161 -10.52 35.37 -25.71
N THR A 162 -10.72 36.66 -25.88
CA THR A 162 -9.62 37.62 -26.06
C THR A 162 -9.49 38.47 -24.81
N VAL A 163 -8.26 38.62 -24.32
CA VAL A 163 -7.95 39.47 -23.16
C VAL A 163 -8.20 40.91 -23.51
N GLN A 164 -9.02 41.61 -22.70
CA GLN A 164 -9.33 43.02 -22.82
C GLN A 164 -9.25 43.69 -21.45
N GLN A 165 -8.44 44.71 -21.30
CA GLN A 165 -8.22 45.40 -20.03
C GLN A 165 -7.84 44.43 -18.88
N GLY A 166 -6.99 43.47 -19.21
CA GLY A 166 -6.55 42.45 -18.26
C GLY A 166 -7.64 41.47 -17.79
N LYS A 167 -8.77 41.36 -18.54
CA LYS A 167 -9.92 40.50 -18.19
C LYS A 167 -10.37 39.64 -19.37
N VAL A 168 -11.09 38.57 -19.06
CA VAL A 168 -11.85 37.75 -20.02
C VAL A 168 -13.24 37.48 -19.49
N THR A 169 -14.22 37.31 -20.39
CA THR A 169 -15.58 36.88 -20.04
C THR A 169 -15.89 35.60 -20.79
N LEU A 170 -16.36 34.56 -20.06
CA LEU A 170 -16.69 33.27 -20.63
C LEU A 170 -17.76 32.57 -19.78
N THR A 171 -18.37 31.52 -20.35
CA THR A 171 -19.33 30.66 -19.64
C THR A 171 -18.64 29.33 -19.26
N PRO A 172 -18.30 29.10 -17.98
CA PRO A 172 -17.72 27.80 -17.53
C PRO A 172 -18.64 26.63 -17.84
N ALA A 173 -18.04 25.46 -18.12
CA ALA A 173 -18.81 24.24 -18.29
C ALA A 173 -19.50 23.84 -16.98
N LYS A 174 -20.80 23.51 -16.99
CA LYS A 174 -21.49 22.99 -15.81
C LYS A 174 -20.88 21.67 -15.34
N SER A 175 -20.42 20.82 -16.28
CA SER A 175 -19.78 19.54 -15.99
C SER A 175 -18.44 19.66 -15.26
N SER A 176 -17.77 20.83 -15.35
CA SER A 176 -16.52 21.07 -14.64
C SER A 176 -16.71 21.46 -13.16
N GLY A 177 -17.94 21.70 -12.73
CA GLY A 177 -18.24 22.22 -11.39
C GLY A 177 -17.76 23.65 -11.17
N GLY A 178 -17.61 24.43 -12.24
CA GLY A 178 -17.12 25.81 -12.20
C GLY A 178 -15.59 25.95 -12.35
N LEU A 179 -14.88 24.87 -12.68
CA LEU A 179 -13.46 24.96 -13.01
C LEU A 179 -13.27 25.49 -14.43
N VAL A 180 -12.38 26.46 -14.58
CA VAL A 180 -11.94 27.06 -15.84
C VAL A 180 -10.43 26.91 -15.94
N LEU A 181 -9.96 26.41 -17.08
CA LEU A 181 -8.55 26.17 -17.37
C LEU A 181 -8.16 26.93 -18.64
N LEU A 182 -7.55 28.12 -18.47
CA LEU A 182 -7.19 29.00 -19.58
C LEU A 182 -5.75 28.77 -20.04
N GLU A 183 -5.61 28.46 -21.32
CA GLU A 183 -4.33 28.30 -22.03
C GLU A 183 -4.30 29.19 -23.30
N PRO A 184 -3.11 29.64 -23.77
CA PRO A 184 -3.00 30.30 -25.05
C PRO A 184 -3.47 29.42 -26.21
N VAL A 185 -4.23 29.97 -27.16
CA VAL A 185 -4.67 29.24 -28.36
C VAL A 185 -3.49 28.69 -29.18
N LYS A 186 -2.38 29.42 -29.18
CA LYS A 186 -1.13 29.05 -29.83
C LYS A 186 -0.06 28.72 -28.78
N ALA A 187 -0.33 27.77 -27.90
CA ALA A 187 0.66 27.29 -26.95
C ALA A 187 1.80 26.55 -27.67
N LYS A 188 3.05 26.83 -27.30
CA LYS A 188 4.20 26.03 -27.74
C LYS A 188 4.26 24.73 -26.97
N ALA A 189 4.71 23.66 -27.62
CA ALA A 189 5.04 22.43 -26.90
C ALA A 189 6.14 22.70 -25.86
N GLN A 190 5.94 22.22 -24.66
CA GLN A 190 6.85 22.44 -23.54
C GLN A 190 7.69 21.17 -23.29
N PRO A 191 8.96 21.32 -22.85
CA PRO A 191 9.77 20.17 -22.46
C PRO A 191 9.18 19.50 -21.22
N PHE A 192 9.34 18.17 -21.15
CA PHE A 192 8.94 17.40 -19.97
C PHE A 192 9.79 17.79 -18.74
N THR A 193 9.18 17.75 -17.56
CA THR A 193 9.87 17.79 -16.26
C THR A 193 9.17 16.87 -15.26
N TYR A 194 9.94 16.09 -14.54
CA TYR A 194 9.38 15.24 -13.47
C TYR A 194 8.68 16.03 -12.36
N ARG A 195 8.96 17.31 -12.20
CA ARG A 195 8.25 18.19 -11.26
C ARG A 195 6.79 18.45 -11.64
N ASN A 196 6.44 18.17 -12.89
CA ASN A 196 5.05 18.20 -13.36
C ASN A 196 4.49 16.81 -13.63
N ALA A 197 5.24 15.74 -13.41
CA ALA A 197 4.85 14.41 -13.81
C ALA A 197 3.49 14.01 -13.24
N ASN A 198 2.66 13.45 -14.09
CA ASN A 198 1.44 12.74 -13.74
C ASN A 198 1.75 11.23 -13.83
N ILE A 199 1.82 10.58 -12.68
CA ILE A 199 2.22 9.18 -12.54
C ILE A 199 0.97 8.33 -12.32
N TYR A 200 0.73 7.35 -13.19
CA TYR A 200 -0.37 6.41 -13.03
C TYR A 200 0.15 5.12 -12.38
N PHE A 201 -0.32 4.85 -11.16
CA PHE A 201 0.06 3.65 -10.42
C PHE A 201 -0.87 2.49 -10.73
N VAL A 202 -0.32 1.43 -11.31
CA VAL A 202 -1.01 0.19 -11.67
C VAL A 202 -0.64 -0.93 -10.70
N MET A 203 -1.62 -1.46 -9.98
CA MET A 203 -1.48 -2.78 -9.36
C MET A 203 -1.76 -3.84 -10.43
N VAL A 204 -0.70 -4.48 -10.91
CA VAL A 204 -0.73 -5.31 -12.14
C VAL A 204 -1.80 -6.40 -12.06
N ASP A 205 -1.84 -7.15 -10.96
CA ASP A 205 -2.80 -8.24 -10.77
C ASP A 205 -4.27 -7.79 -10.84
N ARG A 206 -4.54 -6.55 -10.44
CA ARG A 206 -5.91 -6.02 -10.28
C ARG A 206 -6.37 -5.14 -11.44
N PHE A 207 -5.51 -4.88 -12.41
CA PHE A 207 -5.79 -3.90 -13.46
C PHE A 207 -6.51 -4.50 -14.65
N LYS A 208 -5.91 -5.45 -15.36
CA LYS A 208 -6.50 -6.09 -16.53
C LYS A 208 -5.82 -7.43 -16.81
N ASN A 209 -6.62 -8.47 -16.94
CA ASN A 209 -6.14 -9.76 -17.46
C ASN A 209 -6.01 -9.66 -19.00
N GLY A 210 -4.80 -9.84 -19.51
CA GLY A 210 -4.49 -9.85 -20.93
C GLY A 210 -4.18 -11.25 -21.45
N ASP A 211 -3.82 -12.19 -20.56
CA ASP A 211 -3.44 -13.57 -20.91
C ASP A 211 -3.96 -14.56 -19.86
N PRO A 212 -5.18 -15.07 -20.03
CA PRO A 212 -5.74 -16.03 -19.06
C PRO A 212 -4.93 -17.32 -18.89
N SER A 213 -4.00 -17.61 -19.80
CA SER A 213 -3.19 -18.84 -19.73
C SER A 213 -2.15 -18.83 -18.60
N ASN A 214 -1.81 -17.64 -18.06
CA ASN A 214 -0.86 -17.48 -16.97
C ASN A 214 -1.49 -17.43 -15.57
N ASP A 215 -2.82 -17.44 -15.46
CA ASP A 215 -3.57 -17.18 -14.22
C ASP A 215 -3.27 -18.17 -13.09
N HIS A 216 -2.85 -19.38 -13.39
CA HIS A 216 -2.56 -20.44 -12.43
C HIS A 216 -1.07 -20.80 -12.33
N SER A 217 -0.19 -19.87 -12.69
CA SER A 217 1.26 -20.11 -12.62
C SER A 217 1.69 -20.53 -11.23
N TYR A 218 2.65 -21.45 -11.15
CA TYR A 218 3.15 -22.06 -9.92
C TYR A 218 2.08 -22.85 -9.12
N GLY A 219 0.97 -23.25 -9.75
CA GLY A 219 -0.13 -23.92 -9.08
C GLY A 219 -0.94 -23.00 -8.16
N ARG A 220 -0.80 -21.69 -8.28
CA ARG A 220 -1.61 -20.73 -7.52
C ARG A 220 -3.05 -20.76 -7.95
N LYS A 221 -3.94 -20.54 -7.00
CA LYS A 221 -5.35 -20.39 -7.27
C LYS A 221 -5.61 -19.01 -7.86
N SER A 222 -6.09 -18.95 -9.08
CA SER A 222 -6.77 -17.78 -9.62
C SER A 222 -8.25 -17.92 -9.37
N ASP A 223 -8.93 -16.86 -9.05
CA ASP A 223 -10.35 -16.92 -8.70
C ASP A 223 -11.24 -16.11 -9.64
N GLY A 224 -12.49 -16.09 -9.28
CA GLY A 224 -13.51 -15.30 -9.94
C GLY A 224 -13.63 -13.86 -9.44
N LYS A 225 -12.67 -13.27 -8.77
CA LYS A 225 -12.69 -11.91 -8.20
C LYS A 225 -13.46 -11.73 -6.89
N ASP A 226 -14.07 -12.79 -6.37
CA ASP A 226 -14.84 -12.77 -5.13
C ASP A 226 -14.07 -13.38 -3.96
N GLU A 227 -12.90 -13.95 -4.23
CA GLU A 227 -12.00 -14.51 -3.21
C GLU A 227 -10.94 -13.50 -2.77
N VAL A 228 -11.01 -13.12 -1.52
CA VAL A 228 -10.07 -12.20 -0.89
C VAL A 228 -8.68 -12.82 -0.84
N GLY A 229 -7.66 -12.07 -1.22
CA GLY A 229 -6.26 -12.46 -1.07
C GLY A 229 -5.68 -13.32 -2.19
N THR A 230 -6.44 -13.69 -3.21
CA THR A 230 -5.93 -14.46 -4.35
C THR A 230 -5.47 -13.58 -5.51
N PHE A 231 -4.76 -14.21 -6.48
CA PHE A 231 -4.49 -13.56 -7.77
C PHE A 231 -5.77 -13.45 -8.58
N HIS A 232 -5.99 -12.32 -9.26
CA HIS A 232 -7.15 -12.07 -10.11
C HIS A 232 -6.83 -12.05 -11.60
N GLY A 233 -5.59 -12.38 -11.97
CA GLY A 233 -5.18 -12.61 -13.34
C GLY A 233 -4.70 -11.38 -14.10
N GLY A 234 -4.64 -10.20 -13.50
CA GLY A 234 -4.04 -9.03 -14.15
C GLY A 234 -2.56 -9.27 -14.45
N ASP A 235 -2.10 -8.78 -15.61
CA ASP A 235 -0.76 -9.04 -16.13
C ASP A 235 -0.21 -7.91 -17.02
N LEU A 236 1.04 -8.03 -17.46
CA LEU A 236 1.70 -7.04 -18.31
C LEU A 236 1.01 -6.88 -19.67
N LYS A 237 0.48 -7.94 -20.24
CA LYS A 237 -0.29 -7.86 -21.50
C LYS A 237 -1.57 -7.05 -21.32
N GLY A 238 -2.23 -7.17 -20.16
CA GLY A 238 -3.38 -6.36 -19.82
C GLY A 238 -3.04 -4.88 -19.69
N VAL A 239 -1.89 -4.53 -19.12
CA VAL A 239 -1.39 -3.16 -19.09
C VAL A 239 -1.10 -2.64 -20.48
N ILE A 240 -0.41 -3.42 -21.32
CA ILE A 240 -0.13 -3.07 -22.72
C ILE A 240 -1.42 -2.75 -23.47
N ALA A 241 -2.44 -3.59 -23.33
CA ALA A 241 -3.75 -3.38 -23.97
C ALA A 241 -4.46 -2.08 -23.56
N LYS A 242 -4.05 -1.46 -22.44
CA LYS A 242 -4.65 -0.25 -21.88
C LYS A 242 -3.73 0.99 -21.92
N LEU A 243 -2.63 0.93 -22.64
CA LEU A 243 -1.70 2.07 -22.71
C LEU A 243 -2.33 3.34 -23.28
N ASP A 244 -3.20 3.22 -24.30
CA ASP A 244 -3.91 4.37 -24.87
C ASP A 244 -4.91 4.98 -23.85
N TYR A 245 -5.58 4.15 -23.07
CA TYR A 245 -6.42 4.60 -21.96
C TYR A 245 -5.60 5.36 -20.91
N ILE A 246 -4.48 4.80 -20.48
CA ILE A 246 -3.58 5.44 -19.49
C ILE A 246 -3.05 6.76 -20.05
N LYS A 247 -2.63 6.80 -21.32
CA LYS A 247 -2.16 8.02 -21.99
C LYS A 247 -3.24 9.10 -22.04
N SER A 248 -4.49 8.70 -22.25
CA SER A 248 -5.63 9.65 -22.32
C SER A 248 -5.85 10.44 -21.04
N LEU A 249 -5.33 9.98 -19.91
CA LEU A 249 -5.38 10.66 -18.60
C LEU A 249 -4.32 11.77 -18.46
N GLY A 250 -3.53 12.03 -19.50
CA GLY A 250 -2.39 12.94 -19.41
C GLY A 250 -1.22 12.35 -18.63
N THR A 251 -1.09 11.02 -18.62
CA THR A 251 -0.04 10.30 -17.91
C THR A 251 1.32 10.52 -18.56
N ASP A 252 2.32 10.83 -17.74
CA ASP A 252 3.73 10.97 -18.14
C ASP A 252 4.55 9.73 -17.80
N ALA A 253 4.20 9.03 -16.72
CA ALA A 253 4.90 7.83 -16.27
C ALA A 253 3.92 6.80 -15.70
N ILE A 254 4.21 5.53 -15.94
CA ILE A 254 3.47 4.40 -15.37
C ILE A 254 4.35 3.80 -14.26
N TRP A 255 3.80 3.70 -13.06
CA TRP A 255 4.40 2.91 -11.97
C TRP A 255 3.67 1.57 -11.88
N LEU A 256 4.40 0.48 -12.07
CA LEU A 256 3.91 -0.89 -11.91
C LEU A 256 4.19 -1.36 -10.47
N SER A 257 3.21 -2.00 -9.82
CA SER A 257 3.50 -2.80 -8.62
C SER A 257 4.60 -3.82 -8.92
N PRO A 258 5.34 -4.34 -7.90
CA PRO A 258 6.47 -5.23 -8.17
C PRO A 258 6.07 -6.43 -9.03
N ILE A 259 6.83 -6.68 -10.09
CA ILE A 259 6.55 -7.75 -11.08
C ILE A 259 7.47 -8.96 -10.97
N VAL A 260 8.44 -8.91 -10.06
CA VAL A 260 9.40 -10.02 -9.86
C VAL A 260 8.72 -11.22 -9.23
N GLU A 261 9.35 -12.41 -9.34
CA GLU A 261 8.77 -13.65 -8.83
C GLU A 261 8.47 -13.55 -7.33
N GLN A 262 7.22 -13.79 -6.99
CA GLN A 262 6.70 -13.77 -5.65
C GLN A 262 6.71 -15.17 -5.02
N VAL A 263 6.58 -15.24 -3.69
CA VAL A 263 6.41 -16.53 -3.02
C VAL A 263 5.26 -17.32 -3.67
N ARG A 264 5.45 -18.63 -3.82
CA ARG A 264 4.53 -19.51 -4.56
C ARG A 264 3.25 -19.79 -3.81
N GLY A 265 3.38 -19.94 -2.49
CA GLY A 265 2.28 -20.25 -1.60
C GLY A 265 1.60 -19.01 -1.03
N PHE A 266 0.95 -19.21 0.10
CA PHE A 266 0.18 -18.19 0.80
C PHE A 266 0.44 -18.26 2.31
N VAL A 267 0.05 -17.18 2.98
CA VAL A 267 -0.07 -17.09 4.45
C VAL A 267 -1.53 -16.88 4.83
N GLY A 268 -1.85 -16.78 6.12
CA GLY A 268 -3.18 -16.39 6.55
C GLY A 268 -3.45 -14.91 6.23
N GLY A 269 -4.66 -14.59 5.84
CA GLY A 269 -5.06 -13.23 5.48
C GLY A 269 -5.54 -12.40 6.66
N GLY A 270 -5.33 -11.09 6.56
CA GLY A 270 -5.79 -10.12 7.53
C GLY A 270 -5.25 -10.35 8.95
N ASP A 271 -5.86 -9.71 9.92
CA ASP A 271 -5.56 -9.92 11.35
C ASP A 271 -6.12 -11.26 11.87
N SER A 272 -7.16 -11.77 11.24
CA SER A 272 -7.84 -13.01 11.63
C SER A 272 -7.30 -14.27 10.96
N GLY A 273 -6.51 -14.14 9.90
CA GLY A 273 -6.01 -15.27 9.12
C GLY A 273 -7.11 -16.09 8.44
N SER A 274 -8.29 -15.50 8.23
CA SER A 274 -9.49 -16.23 7.78
C SER A 274 -9.49 -16.63 6.30
N PHE A 275 -8.50 -16.22 5.52
CA PHE A 275 -8.39 -16.55 4.09
C PHE A 275 -6.95 -16.77 3.67
N PRO A 276 -6.68 -17.57 2.61
CA PRO A 276 -5.35 -17.68 2.01
C PRO A 276 -4.94 -16.35 1.37
N PHE A 277 -3.81 -15.79 1.83
CA PHE A 277 -3.28 -14.53 1.32
C PHE A 277 -2.04 -14.78 0.47
N TYR A 278 -2.22 -14.70 -0.84
CA TYR A 278 -1.16 -14.79 -1.85
C TYR A 278 -0.48 -13.44 -2.07
N ALA A 279 0.70 -13.48 -2.64
CA ALA A 279 1.51 -12.29 -2.91
C ALA A 279 1.12 -11.55 -4.22
N TYR A 280 -0.15 -11.46 -4.54
CA TYR A 280 -0.63 -10.81 -5.76
C TYR A 280 -0.21 -9.33 -5.87
N HIS A 281 0.03 -8.70 -4.73
CA HIS A 281 0.45 -7.30 -4.63
C HIS A 281 1.91 -7.05 -5.03
N GLY A 282 2.76 -8.10 -5.06
CA GLY A 282 4.15 -7.99 -5.50
C GLY A 282 5.19 -7.71 -4.42
N TYR A 283 4.80 -7.58 -3.14
CA TYR A 283 5.72 -7.18 -2.06
C TYR A 283 6.32 -8.34 -1.25
N TRP A 284 6.13 -9.59 -1.68
CA TRP A 284 6.71 -10.78 -1.03
C TRP A 284 7.59 -11.54 -2.01
N THR A 285 8.70 -10.90 -2.38
CA THR A 285 9.61 -11.39 -3.41
C THR A 285 10.30 -12.68 -2.99
N ARG A 286 10.31 -13.65 -3.91
CA ARG A 286 11.10 -14.87 -3.84
C ARG A 286 12.40 -14.73 -4.65
N ASP A 287 12.30 -14.38 -5.92
CA ASP A 287 13.43 -14.18 -6.81
C ASP A 287 13.39 -12.78 -7.45
N PHE A 288 14.39 -11.98 -7.17
CA PHE A 288 14.49 -10.59 -7.61
C PHE A 288 14.88 -10.44 -9.08
N THR A 289 15.22 -11.52 -9.76
CA THR A 289 15.89 -11.49 -11.09
C THR A 289 15.02 -11.95 -12.23
N LYS A 290 13.83 -12.48 -11.97
CA LYS A 290 12.89 -12.94 -13.00
C LYS A 290 11.48 -12.39 -12.76
N ILE A 291 10.71 -12.28 -13.84
CA ILE A 291 9.30 -11.89 -13.76
C ILE A 291 8.48 -13.05 -13.20
N ASP A 292 7.51 -12.73 -12.34
CA ASP A 292 6.50 -13.69 -11.90
C ASP A 292 5.65 -14.14 -13.09
N GLU A 293 5.51 -15.46 -13.27
CA GLU A 293 4.81 -15.99 -14.43
C GLU A 293 3.33 -15.61 -14.50
N ASN A 294 2.69 -15.28 -13.37
CA ASN A 294 1.34 -14.69 -13.36
C ASN A 294 1.28 -13.30 -14.00
N PHE A 295 2.41 -12.57 -14.00
CA PHE A 295 2.48 -11.24 -14.57
C PHE A 295 2.99 -11.23 -16.01
N GLY A 296 3.65 -12.29 -16.46
CA GLY A 296 4.13 -12.39 -17.82
C GLY A 296 5.57 -12.89 -17.94
N VAL A 297 6.19 -12.53 -19.05
CA VAL A 297 7.57 -12.91 -19.40
C VAL A 297 8.39 -11.68 -19.80
N ASP A 298 9.71 -11.85 -19.98
CA ASP A 298 10.62 -10.76 -20.34
C ASP A 298 10.18 -10.00 -21.61
N ASP A 299 9.68 -10.72 -22.64
CA ASP A 299 9.18 -10.10 -23.87
C ASP A 299 7.96 -9.19 -23.62
N ASP A 300 7.13 -9.51 -22.65
CA ASP A 300 5.98 -8.65 -22.28
C ASP A 300 6.47 -7.32 -21.69
N LEU A 301 7.46 -7.35 -20.79
CA LEU A 301 8.04 -6.13 -20.23
C LEU A 301 8.76 -5.31 -21.30
N LYS A 302 9.51 -5.97 -22.18
CA LYS A 302 10.17 -5.30 -23.31
C LYS A 302 9.15 -4.58 -24.19
N THR A 303 8.06 -5.25 -24.53
CA THR A 303 6.96 -4.68 -25.32
C THR A 303 6.30 -3.53 -24.61
N LEU A 304 6.01 -3.67 -23.30
CA LEU A 304 5.39 -2.62 -22.50
C LEU A 304 6.24 -1.34 -22.48
N VAL A 305 7.54 -1.47 -22.24
CA VAL A 305 8.47 -0.32 -22.23
C VAL A 305 8.50 0.35 -23.61
N ALA A 306 8.65 -0.44 -24.68
CA ALA A 306 8.69 0.10 -26.04
C ALA A 306 7.39 0.82 -26.42
N GLU A 307 6.23 0.23 -26.13
CA GLU A 307 4.93 0.81 -26.46
C GLU A 307 4.58 2.02 -25.59
N ALA A 308 5.01 2.04 -24.32
CA ALA A 308 4.90 3.21 -23.46
C ALA A 308 5.76 4.37 -24.00
N HIS A 309 7.02 4.10 -24.36
CA HIS A 309 7.93 5.10 -24.91
C HIS A 309 7.42 5.69 -26.22
N LYS A 310 6.83 4.88 -27.13
CA LYS A 310 6.19 5.38 -28.37
C LYS A 310 5.09 6.42 -28.06
N ARG A 311 4.42 6.29 -26.93
CA ARG A 311 3.36 7.22 -26.47
C ARG A 311 3.90 8.37 -25.63
N GLY A 312 5.21 8.49 -25.48
CA GLY A 312 5.87 9.49 -24.65
C GLY A 312 5.72 9.26 -23.16
N MET A 313 5.35 8.05 -22.73
CA MET A 313 5.25 7.68 -21.32
C MET A 313 6.49 6.93 -20.84
N LYS A 314 6.92 7.21 -19.63
CA LYS A 314 8.01 6.53 -18.94
C LYS A 314 7.47 5.34 -18.15
N VAL A 315 8.36 4.39 -17.83
CA VAL A 315 8.02 3.20 -17.05
C VAL A 315 8.87 3.17 -15.78
N LEU A 316 8.23 3.09 -14.64
CA LEU A 316 8.84 2.98 -13.32
C LEU A 316 8.52 1.59 -12.74
N LEU A 317 9.56 0.86 -12.32
CA LEU A 317 9.38 -0.37 -11.56
C LEU A 317 9.37 -0.08 -10.05
N ASP A 318 8.72 -0.94 -9.29
CA ASP A 318 8.76 -0.90 -7.83
C ASP A 318 9.98 -1.69 -7.33
N ALA A 319 10.89 -1.03 -6.63
CA ALA A 319 12.10 -1.62 -6.09
C ALA A 319 11.90 -1.94 -4.60
N VAL A 320 11.85 -3.23 -4.29
CA VAL A 320 11.67 -3.75 -2.92
C VAL A 320 12.93 -4.50 -2.53
N ILE A 321 13.84 -3.89 -1.78
CA ILE A 321 15.12 -4.52 -1.37
C ILE A 321 15.32 -4.60 0.14
N ASN A 322 14.37 -4.10 0.93
CA ASN A 322 14.45 -4.20 2.38
C ASN A 322 14.20 -5.63 2.88
N HIS A 323 13.33 -6.39 2.23
CA HIS A 323 12.88 -7.69 2.70
C HIS A 323 12.58 -8.65 1.55
N ALA A 324 12.60 -9.94 1.88
CA ALA A 324 12.08 -11.01 1.03
C ALA A 324 10.67 -11.42 1.45
N GLY A 325 10.03 -12.30 0.68
CA GLY A 325 8.77 -12.91 1.04
C GLY A 325 8.89 -13.95 2.15
N TYR A 326 7.76 -14.37 2.70
CA TYR A 326 7.69 -15.40 3.72
C TYR A 326 8.18 -16.77 3.22
N ALA A 327 8.66 -17.62 4.13
CA ALA A 327 8.90 -19.03 3.87
C ALA A 327 7.56 -19.79 3.85
N THR A 328 6.82 -19.72 2.74
CA THR A 328 5.54 -20.44 2.65
C THR A 328 5.75 -21.94 2.55
N LEU A 329 4.74 -22.73 2.95
CA LEU A 329 4.81 -24.18 2.89
C LEU A 329 5.07 -24.69 1.46
N ALA A 330 4.48 -24.04 0.47
CA ALA A 330 4.69 -24.34 -0.94
C ALA A 330 6.12 -24.13 -1.39
N ASP A 331 6.72 -23.00 -0.98
CA ASP A 331 8.10 -22.68 -1.34
C ASP A 331 9.08 -23.69 -0.71
N LEU A 332 8.91 -23.98 0.57
CA LEU A 332 9.77 -24.95 1.27
C LEU A 332 9.70 -26.35 0.65
N GLN A 333 8.50 -26.82 0.28
CA GLN A 333 8.33 -28.10 -0.41
C GLN A 333 8.92 -28.10 -1.81
N PHE A 334 8.70 -27.02 -2.57
CA PHE A 334 9.25 -26.89 -3.91
C PHE A 334 10.78 -26.87 -3.91
N ASP A 335 11.39 -26.19 -2.95
CA ASP A 335 12.84 -26.06 -2.81
C ASP A 335 13.51 -27.32 -2.26
N GLY A 336 12.73 -28.30 -1.82
CA GLY A 336 13.24 -29.52 -1.21
C GLY A 336 13.86 -29.27 0.18
N ILE A 337 13.47 -28.20 0.85
CA ILE A 337 13.87 -27.90 2.23
C ILE A 337 12.93 -28.71 3.14
N ASP A 338 13.42 -29.85 3.58
CA ASP A 338 12.63 -30.83 4.36
C ASP A 338 12.46 -30.39 5.81
N VAL A 339 11.55 -29.45 5.99
CA VAL A 339 11.18 -28.87 7.31
C VAL A 339 9.67 -28.77 7.49
N VAL A 340 8.90 -29.14 6.50
CA VAL A 340 7.43 -29.14 6.61
C VAL A 340 7.01 -30.41 7.34
N ASN A 341 6.31 -30.24 8.48
CA ASN A 341 5.87 -31.37 9.30
C ASN A 341 4.64 -32.04 8.65
N PRO A 342 4.80 -33.23 8.05
CA PRO A 342 3.71 -33.90 7.35
C PRO A 342 2.58 -34.35 8.27
N ALA A 343 2.82 -34.48 9.58
CA ALA A 343 1.80 -34.89 10.54
C ALA A 343 0.74 -33.80 10.78
N ASN A 344 1.09 -32.56 10.53
CA ASN A 344 0.21 -31.40 10.74
C ASN A 344 -0.43 -30.88 9.45
N LEU A 345 -0.05 -31.43 8.30
CA LEU A 345 -0.58 -31.00 7.01
C LEU A 345 -1.62 -31.99 6.46
N PRO A 346 -2.61 -31.51 5.72
CA PRO A 346 -3.34 -32.32 4.76
C PRO A 346 -2.36 -32.98 3.77
N LYS A 347 -2.83 -33.87 2.90
CA LYS A 347 -1.98 -34.62 1.96
C LYS A 347 -1.08 -33.75 1.09
N THR A 348 -1.47 -32.50 0.85
CA THR A 348 -0.67 -31.51 0.14
C THR A 348 -0.74 -30.17 0.87
N TRP A 349 0.29 -29.35 0.71
CA TRP A 349 0.30 -27.97 1.25
C TRP A 349 -0.89 -27.14 0.72
N ALA A 350 -1.34 -27.40 -0.51
CA ALA A 350 -2.45 -26.70 -1.14
C ALA A 350 -3.80 -26.95 -0.43
N ASP A 351 -3.89 -28.03 0.33
CA ASP A 351 -5.08 -28.36 1.11
C ASP A 351 -5.08 -27.69 2.49
N TRP A 352 -3.95 -27.09 2.90
CA TRP A 352 -3.90 -26.31 4.13
C TRP A 352 -4.57 -24.96 3.90
N ALA A 353 -5.42 -24.56 4.82
CA ALA A 353 -6.01 -23.22 4.84
C ALA A 353 -6.06 -22.70 6.27
N PRO A 354 -5.90 -21.39 6.47
CA PRO A 354 -6.08 -20.79 7.79
C PRO A 354 -7.54 -20.97 8.24
N LYS A 355 -7.72 -21.33 9.50
CA LYS A 355 -9.05 -21.44 10.10
C LYS A 355 -9.51 -20.07 10.58
N ALA A 356 -10.82 -19.93 10.76
CA ALA A 356 -11.38 -18.71 11.36
C ALA A 356 -10.71 -18.42 12.72
N GLY A 357 -10.26 -17.19 12.92
CA GLY A 357 -9.55 -16.78 14.13
C GLY A 357 -8.03 -17.03 14.14
N GLU A 358 -7.49 -17.77 13.17
CA GLU A 358 -6.03 -17.89 13.01
C GLU A 358 -5.46 -16.63 12.36
N ASN A 359 -4.31 -16.19 12.86
CA ASN A 359 -3.63 -15.03 12.27
C ASN A 359 -2.74 -15.42 11.07
N TRP A 360 -2.19 -14.44 10.38
CA TRP A 360 -1.33 -14.65 9.21
C TRP A 360 -0.03 -15.43 9.50
N HIS A 361 0.35 -15.59 10.76
CA HIS A 361 1.47 -16.44 11.19
C HIS A 361 1.10 -17.91 11.38
N SER A 362 -0.15 -18.30 11.26
CA SER A 362 -0.58 -19.66 11.63
C SER A 362 0.11 -20.77 10.84
N PHE A 363 0.61 -20.52 9.63
CA PHE A 363 1.35 -21.51 8.86
C PHE A 363 2.66 -21.94 9.53
N HIS A 364 3.24 -21.14 10.42
CA HIS A 364 4.49 -21.46 11.12
C HIS A 364 4.39 -22.73 11.99
N GLN A 365 3.20 -23.07 12.47
CA GLN A 365 3.00 -24.33 13.24
C GLN A 365 3.30 -25.59 12.42
N ASN A 366 3.31 -25.50 11.10
CA ASN A 366 3.56 -26.60 10.19
C ASN A 366 5.04 -26.74 9.81
N ILE A 367 5.91 -25.89 10.35
CA ILE A 367 7.36 -25.89 10.07
C ILE A 367 8.12 -26.41 11.27
N ASP A 368 8.96 -27.43 11.05
CA ASP A 368 9.92 -27.93 12.04
C ASP A 368 11.18 -27.06 12.03
N TYR A 369 11.18 -26.02 12.82
CA TYR A 369 12.34 -25.12 12.99
C TYR A 369 13.54 -25.77 13.71
N LYS A 370 13.39 -26.97 14.27
CA LYS A 370 14.50 -27.73 14.87
C LYS A 370 15.25 -28.58 13.85
N SER A 371 14.67 -28.76 12.67
CA SER A 371 15.34 -29.49 11.59
C SER A 371 16.65 -28.80 11.21
N PRO A 372 17.75 -29.55 11.03
CA PRO A 372 19.01 -28.97 10.53
C PRO A 372 18.89 -28.37 9.14
N ASN A 373 17.85 -28.73 8.37
CA ASN A 373 17.60 -28.24 7.02
C ASN A 373 17.02 -26.82 7.03
N TRP A 374 16.46 -26.35 8.16
CA TRP A 374 15.88 -25.01 8.25
C TRP A 374 16.86 -23.89 7.88
N LYS A 375 18.15 -24.06 8.18
CA LYS A 375 19.21 -23.10 7.80
C LYS A 375 19.42 -22.98 6.28
N GLU A 376 18.90 -23.89 5.47
CA GLU A 376 19.02 -23.88 4.02
C GLU A 376 18.11 -22.85 3.34
N TRP A 377 17.14 -22.29 4.04
CA TRP A 377 16.34 -21.19 3.53
C TRP A 377 17.24 -19.97 3.23
N TRP A 378 17.03 -18.79 3.74
CA TRP A 378 17.94 -17.66 3.48
C TRP A 378 19.27 -17.75 4.27
N GLY A 379 19.23 -18.25 5.49
CA GLY A 379 20.34 -18.22 6.45
C GLY A 379 20.49 -16.87 7.17
N GLY A 380 21.06 -16.93 8.39
CA GLY A 380 21.21 -15.74 9.25
C GLY A 380 22.20 -14.69 8.77
N ALA A 381 23.04 -15.01 7.75
CA ALA A 381 23.92 -14.02 7.12
C ALA A 381 23.15 -13.09 6.16
N TRP A 382 22.07 -13.57 5.58
CA TRP A 382 21.23 -12.82 4.64
C TRP A 382 20.15 -11.99 5.30
N VAL A 383 19.42 -12.61 6.23
CA VAL A 383 18.21 -12.00 6.80
C VAL A 383 18.18 -12.13 8.32
N ARG A 384 17.53 -11.17 8.95
CA ARG A 384 17.00 -11.27 10.30
C ARG A 384 15.51 -11.53 10.23
N ALA A 385 15.01 -12.39 11.10
CA ALA A 385 13.59 -12.71 11.16
C ALA A 385 13.21 -13.11 12.59
N GLY A 386 11.97 -12.90 12.98
CA GLY A 386 11.43 -13.40 14.25
C GLY A 386 11.20 -14.90 14.26
N LEU A 387 12.10 -15.68 13.64
CA LEU A 387 12.01 -17.13 13.45
C LEU A 387 13.17 -17.84 14.14
N PRO A 388 12.99 -19.08 14.61
CA PRO A 388 14.07 -19.86 15.23
C PRO A 388 15.28 -20.01 14.32
N GLY A 389 16.47 -19.84 14.87
CA GLY A 389 17.74 -20.00 14.13
C GLY A 389 18.19 -18.77 13.32
N TYR A 390 17.44 -17.68 13.35
CA TYR A 390 17.77 -16.41 12.69
C TYR A 390 18.12 -15.32 13.71
N PRO A 391 18.94 -14.32 13.33
CA PRO A 391 19.12 -13.13 14.13
C PRO A 391 17.78 -12.44 14.40
N GLN A 392 17.61 -11.97 15.64
CA GLN A 392 16.35 -11.31 16.02
C GLN A 392 16.27 -9.92 15.43
N PRO A 393 15.05 -9.46 15.08
CA PRO A 393 14.83 -8.07 14.69
C PRO A 393 15.24 -7.09 15.79
N GLY A 394 15.81 -5.97 15.39
CA GLY A 394 16.08 -4.84 16.28
C GLY A 394 14.92 -3.88 16.39
N SER A 395 15.16 -2.74 17.05
CA SER A 395 14.15 -1.68 17.30
C SER A 395 14.35 -0.43 16.44
N SER A 396 15.44 -0.34 15.67
CA SER A 396 15.69 0.78 14.77
C SER A 396 14.96 0.59 13.43
N ASP A 397 14.77 1.67 12.68
CA ASP A 397 14.21 1.59 11.33
C ASP A 397 14.99 0.62 10.42
N ILE A 398 16.32 0.55 10.57
CA ILE A 398 17.19 -0.33 9.77
C ILE A 398 17.07 -1.81 10.17
N THR A 399 16.84 -2.11 11.43
CA THR A 399 16.95 -3.48 11.97
C THR A 399 15.59 -4.12 12.32
N MET A 400 14.50 -3.35 12.25
CA MET A 400 13.17 -3.89 12.51
C MET A 400 12.63 -4.70 11.33
N THR A 401 11.80 -5.69 11.60
CA THR A 401 11.02 -6.38 10.55
C THR A 401 9.67 -5.71 10.35
N LEU A 402 9.22 -5.64 9.11
CA LEU A 402 7.88 -5.18 8.75
C LEU A 402 6.95 -6.38 8.63
N ALA A 403 5.89 -6.42 9.43
CA ALA A 403 4.91 -7.52 9.43
C ALA A 403 5.54 -8.92 9.51
N GLY A 404 6.69 -9.07 10.17
CA GLY A 404 7.41 -10.34 10.31
C GLY A 404 8.04 -10.87 9.01
N LEU A 405 8.12 -10.06 7.97
CA LEU A 405 8.86 -10.39 6.76
C LEU A 405 10.36 -10.54 7.04
N PRO A 406 11.07 -11.43 6.33
CA PRO A 406 12.50 -11.57 6.49
C PRO A 406 13.22 -10.31 6.01
N ASP A 407 13.85 -9.62 6.95
CA ASP A 407 14.53 -8.35 6.74
C ASP A 407 15.98 -8.60 6.29
N PHE A 408 16.35 -8.09 5.11
CA PHE A 408 17.71 -8.23 4.62
C PHE A 408 18.70 -7.46 5.49
N ARG A 409 19.84 -8.07 5.74
CA ARG A 409 20.97 -7.45 6.47
C ARG A 409 21.77 -6.56 5.55
N THR A 410 21.15 -5.51 5.04
CA THR A 410 21.73 -4.57 4.08
C THR A 410 22.92 -3.79 4.66
N GLU A 411 22.97 -3.66 5.98
CA GLU A 411 24.05 -3.03 6.72
C GLU A 411 25.30 -3.93 6.86
N SER A 412 25.17 -5.24 6.59
CA SER A 412 26.27 -6.18 6.78
C SER A 412 27.37 -5.98 5.74
N THR A 413 28.61 -5.98 6.24
CA THR A 413 29.83 -5.96 5.40
C THR A 413 30.38 -7.36 5.14
N ASP A 414 29.73 -8.40 5.66
CA ASP A 414 30.10 -9.78 5.43
C ASP A 414 29.78 -10.20 4.01
N TYR A 415 30.71 -10.94 3.39
CA TYR A 415 30.47 -11.56 2.10
C TYR A 415 29.55 -12.76 2.23
N VAL A 416 28.60 -12.88 1.31
CA VAL A 416 27.59 -13.94 1.35
C VAL A 416 27.48 -14.66 0.01
N THR A 417 26.99 -15.89 0.04
CA THR A 417 26.61 -16.64 -1.15
C THR A 417 25.09 -16.77 -1.19
N PRO A 418 24.43 -16.58 -2.33
CA PRO A 418 22.99 -16.80 -2.44
C PRO A 418 22.61 -18.22 -2.03
N PRO A 419 21.44 -18.43 -1.39
CA PRO A 419 21.04 -19.77 -0.97
C PRO A 419 20.89 -20.70 -2.17
N LYS A 420 21.17 -21.97 -1.95
CA LYS A 420 21.17 -23.00 -3.00
C LYS A 420 19.84 -23.09 -3.76
N TRP A 421 18.72 -22.96 -3.06
CA TRP A 421 17.40 -23.00 -3.68
C TRP A 421 17.21 -21.84 -4.66
N LEU A 422 17.75 -20.65 -4.36
CA LEU A 422 17.66 -19.48 -5.25
C LEU A 422 18.58 -19.65 -6.47
N LEU A 423 19.81 -20.14 -6.28
CA LEU A 423 20.73 -20.46 -7.38
C LEU A 423 20.16 -21.50 -8.34
N ASN A 424 19.32 -22.41 -7.85
CA ASN A 424 18.68 -23.47 -8.62
C ASN A 424 17.23 -23.14 -9.03
N ASN A 425 16.71 -21.95 -8.71
CA ASN A 425 15.35 -21.60 -9.07
C ASN A 425 15.19 -21.55 -10.61
N PRO A 426 14.21 -22.23 -11.19
CA PRO A 426 14.03 -22.25 -12.65
C PRO A 426 13.91 -20.84 -13.24
N GLY A 427 14.74 -20.52 -14.21
CA GLY A 427 14.74 -19.23 -14.89
C GLY A 427 15.40 -18.09 -14.11
N THR A 428 16.00 -18.38 -12.95
CA THR A 428 16.76 -17.38 -12.20
C THR A 428 17.96 -16.83 -12.98
N ARG A 429 18.29 -15.57 -12.71
CA ARG A 429 19.52 -14.95 -13.19
C ARG A 429 20.53 -14.73 -12.05
N VAL A 430 20.23 -15.26 -10.86
CA VAL A 430 21.12 -15.20 -9.71
C VAL A 430 22.37 -16.04 -9.97
N VAL A 431 23.53 -15.42 -9.82
CA VAL A 431 24.85 -16.04 -9.94
C VAL A 431 25.64 -15.72 -8.68
N ALA A 432 26.26 -16.74 -8.08
CA ALA A 432 27.16 -16.53 -6.96
C ALA A 432 28.39 -15.74 -7.40
N LYS A 433 28.77 -14.75 -6.62
CA LYS A 433 29.94 -13.89 -6.86
C LYS A 433 30.82 -13.81 -5.63
N ASP A 434 32.11 -13.81 -5.84
CA ASP A 434 33.06 -13.62 -4.77
C ASP A 434 33.05 -12.17 -4.25
N ASN A 435 33.26 -12.02 -2.97
CA ASN A 435 33.37 -10.70 -2.30
C ASN A 435 32.12 -9.80 -2.46
N TYR A 436 30.91 -10.39 -2.53
CA TYR A 436 29.66 -9.67 -2.53
C TYR A 436 28.99 -9.70 -1.15
N THR A 437 28.56 -8.53 -0.71
CA THR A 437 27.67 -8.39 0.46
C THR A 437 26.22 -8.56 0.05
N VAL A 438 25.32 -8.63 1.03
CA VAL A 438 23.87 -8.65 0.78
C VAL A 438 23.45 -7.47 -0.09
N SER A 439 23.86 -6.25 0.26
CA SER A 439 23.48 -5.06 -0.50
C SER A 439 24.08 -5.01 -1.90
N ASP A 440 25.26 -5.59 -2.12
CA ASP A 440 25.86 -5.68 -3.48
C ASP A 440 25.00 -6.52 -4.40
N TYR A 441 24.50 -7.68 -3.94
CA TYR A 441 23.57 -8.49 -4.72
C TYR A 441 22.27 -7.76 -5.01
N LEU A 442 21.68 -7.12 -4.01
CA LEU A 442 20.40 -6.42 -4.18
C LEU A 442 20.50 -5.26 -5.17
N VAL A 443 21.58 -4.46 -5.10
CA VAL A 443 21.83 -3.38 -6.05
C VAL A 443 22.02 -3.92 -7.46
N GLU A 444 22.78 -5.00 -7.62
CA GLU A 444 22.98 -5.61 -8.94
C GLU A 444 21.69 -6.19 -9.51
N TRP A 445 20.94 -6.97 -8.73
CA TRP A 445 19.68 -7.56 -9.19
C TRP A 445 18.66 -6.50 -9.62
N GLN A 446 18.59 -5.39 -8.88
CA GLN A 446 17.69 -4.29 -9.27
C GLN A 446 18.17 -3.55 -10.52
N SER A 447 19.44 -3.21 -10.60
CA SER A 447 19.96 -2.45 -11.73
C SER A 447 19.99 -3.25 -13.05
N ASP A 448 19.99 -4.59 -12.98
CA ASP A 448 19.90 -5.47 -14.17
C ASP A 448 18.58 -5.27 -14.95
N TRP A 449 17.48 -4.97 -14.26
CA TRP A 449 16.21 -4.64 -14.91
C TRP A 449 16.33 -3.39 -15.81
N VAL A 450 17.03 -2.38 -15.35
CA VAL A 450 17.28 -1.17 -16.12
C VAL A 450 18.17 -1.47 -17.31
N LYS A 451 19.23 -2.25 -17.11
CA LYS A 451 20.18 -2.64 -18.16
C LYS A 451 19.53 -3.44 -19.27
N ARG A 452 18.62 -4.34 -18.93
CA ARG A 452 17.95 -5.20 -19.92
C ARG A 452 16.79 -4.53 -20.64
N PHE A 453 15.99 -3.71 -19.95
CA PHE A 453 14.70 -3.24 -20.45
C PHE A 453 14.63 -1.73 -20.66
N GLY A 454 15.58 -0.96 -20.15
CA GLY A 454 15.58 0.50 -20.28
C GLY A 454 14.42 1.18 -19.56
N VAL A 455 13.99 0.63 -18.43
CA VAL A 455 13.02 1.31 -17.54
C VAL A 455 13.59 2.62 -17.06
N ASP A 456 12.75 3.63 -16.93
CA ASP A 456 13.16 5.02 -16.73
C ASP A 456 13.43 5.39 -15.28
N GLY A 457 12.96 4.57 -14.36
CA GLY A 457 13.14 4.87 -12.94
C GLY A 457 12.55 3.83 -12.01
N TYR A 458 12.62 4.13 -10.71
CA TYR A 458 12.03 3.34 -9.64
C TYR A 458 11.08 4.17 -8.77
N ARG A 459 10.03 3.52 -8.32
CA ARG A 459 9.46 3.77 -6.99
C ARG A 459 10.14 2.83 -6.02
N VAL A 460 10.69 3.36 -4.94
CA VAL A 460 11.43 2.58 -3.95
C VAL A 460 10.59 2.41 -2.70
N ASP A 461 10.35 1.15 -2.35
CA ASP A 461 9.61 0.75 -1.16
C ASP A 461 10.44 0.94 0.10
N THR A 462 9.79 1.30 1.22
CA THR A 462 10.36 1.28 2.58
C THR A 462 11.76 1.92 2.72
N VAL A 463 11.94 3.11 2.14
CA VAL A 463 13.24 3.80 2.05
C VAL A 463 13.95 3.95 3.40
N LYS A 464 13.23 4.28 4.47
CA LYS A 464 13.84 4.51 5.80
C LYS A 464 14.40 3.25 6.45
N HIS A 465 14.12 2.08 5.89
CA HIS A 465 14.53 0.78 6.44
C HIS A 465 15.82 0.22 5.83
N VAL A 466 16.42 0.95 4.87
CA VAL A 466 17.70 0.61 4.24
C VAL A 466 18.63 1.82 4.31
N GLU A 467 19.94 1.58 4.41
CA GLU A 467 20.95 2.60 4.58
C GLU A 467 21.04 3.53 3.36
N GLY A 468 21.30 4.82 3.60
CA GLY A 468 21.40 5.84 2.57
C GLY A 468 22.50 5.58 1.52
N ASP A 469 23.60 4.95 1.90
CA ASP A 469 24.68 4.60 0.97
C ASP A 469 24.26 3.48 -0.01
N VAL A 470 23.39 2.56 0.40
CA VAL A 470 22.82 1.55 -0.49
C VAL A 470 21.95 2.22 -1.56
N TRP A 471 21.17 3.21 -1.18
CA TRP A 471 20.35 3.98 -2.12
C TRP A 471 21.21 4.78 -3.11
N LYS A 472 22.29 5.41 -2.66
CA LYS A 472 23.25 6.10 -3.54
C LYS A 472 23.86 5.16 -4.57
N ARG A 473 24.28 3.97 -4.14
CA ARG A 473 24.83 2.94 -5.04
C ARG A 473 23.81 2.43 -6.02
N LEU A 474 22.56 2.22 -5.58
CA LEU A 474 21.46 1.82 -6.47
C LEU A 474 21.20 2.90 -7.54
N LYS A 475 21.07 4.17 -7.12
CA LYS A 475 20.87 5.30 -8.04
C LYS A 475 21.98 5.39 -9.08
N GLN A 476 23.22 5.30 -8.63
CA GLN A 476 24.39 5.35 -9.52
C GLN A 476 24.36 4.19 -10.51
N ARG A 477 24.24 2.97 -10.03
CA ARG A 477 24.30 1.77 -10.89
C ARG A 477 23.13 1.69 -11.87
N ALA A 478 21.93 2.06 -11.43
CA ALA A 478 20.75 2.14 -12.29
C ALA A 478 20.90 3.23 -13.38
N SER A 479 21.48 4.38 -13.03
CA SER A 479 21.77 5.45 -13.99
C SER A 479 22.77 5.01 -15.06
N GLU A 480 23.86 4.34 -14.65
CA GLU A 480 24.83 3.73 -15.57
C GLU A 480 24.15 2.71 -16.48
N SER A 481 23.34 1.83 -15.91
CA SER A 481 22.60 0.79 -16.66
C SER A 481 21.65 1.38 -17.70
N LEU A 482 20.94 2.48 -17.37
CA LEU A 482 20.07 3.17 -18.33
C LEU A 482 20.88 3.79 -19.47
N ASN A 483 22.02 4.39 -19.17
CA ASN A 483 22.90 4.95 -20.18
C ASN A 483 23.47 3.86 -21.11
N GLU A 484 23.86 2.71 -20.56
CA GLU A 484 24.30 1.53 -21.34
C GLU A 484 23.20 1.05 -22.28
N TRP A 485 21.96 0.90 -21.75
CA TRP A 485 20.82 0.48 -22.55
C TRP A 485 20.48 1.47 -23.68
N ARG A 486 20.48 2.77 -23.37
CA ARG A 486 20.21 3.82 -24.36
C ARG A 486 21.27 3.86 -25.45
N ALA A 487 22.56 3.75 -25.10
CA ALA A 487 23.63 3.68 -26.07
C ALA A 487 23.48 2.48 -27.02
N ALA A 488 23.10 1.32 -26.47
CA ALA A 488 22.88 0.10 -27.26
C ALA A 488 21.64 0.19 -28.18
N ASN A 489 20.64 1.01 -27.83
CA ASN A 489 19.37 1.12 -28.55
C ASN A 489 19.23 2.45 -29.33
N GLY A 490 20.26 3.29 -29.36
CA GLY A 490 20.24 4.58 -30.06
C GLY A 490 19.19 5.55 -29.52
N GLN A 491 18.92 5.51 -28.19
CA GLN A 491 17.90 6.33 -27.55
C GLN A 491 18.52 7.37 -26.63
N GLN A 492 17.75 8.43 -26.37
CA GLN A 492 18.05 9.47 -25.40
C GLN A 492 16.80 9.73 -24.55
N GLY A 493 16.96 10.42 -23.42
CA GLY A 493 15.85 10.77 -22.56
C GLY A 493 16.32 11.39 -21.24
N GLU A 494 15.40 11.56 -20.31
CA GLU A 494 15.67 12.10 -18.99
C GLU A 494 16.62 11.19 -18.19
N PRO A 495 17.41 11.73 -17.27
CA PRO A 495 18.18 10.92 -16.33
C PRO A 495 17.31 9.89 -15.60
N PHE A 496 17.92 8.78 -15.18
CA PHE A 496 17.22 7.79 -14.35
C PHE A 496 16.59 8.47 -13.13
N TRP A 497 15.30 8.22 -12.90
CA TRP A 497 14.53 8.90 -11.85
C TRP A 497 14.14 7.95 -10.74
N MET A 498 14.33 8.39 -9.49
CA MET A 498 14.07 7.56 -8.32
C MET A 498 13.18 8.31 -7.33
N MET A 499 11.95 7.85 -7.15
CA MET A 499 11.07 8.33 -6.09
C MET A 499 11.00 7.31 -4.95
N GLY A 500 10.93 7.80 -3.72
CA GLY A 500 10.95 6.98 -2.53
C GLY A 500 9.68 7.04 -1.71
N GLU A 501 9.33 5.91 -1.11
CA GLU A 501 8.36 5.84 -0.04
C GLU A 501 9.08 5.91 1.30
N VAL A 502 8.96 7.06 1.96
CA VAL A 502 9.32 7.24 3.37
C VAL A 502 8.03 7.40 4.14
N TRP A 503 7.60 6.36 4.83
CA TRP A 503 6.30 6.35 5.51
C TRP A 503 6.08 7.56 6.42
N GLY A 504 5.02 8.32 6.15
CA GLY A 504 4.68 9.54 6.89
C GLY A 504 5.43 10.80 6.48
N HIS A 505 6.29 10.76 5.45
CA HIS A 505 7.00 11.93 4.94
C HIS A 505 6.03 12.97 4.38
N ARG A 506 6.40 14.24 4.53
CA ARG A 506 5.63 15.38 4.08
C ARG A 506 6.32 16.10 2.92
N ALA A 507 5.72 17.19 2.43
CA ALA A 507 6.29 18.01 1.38
C ALA A 507 7.38 18.96 1.91
N TYR A 508 8.52 18.42 2.30
CA TYR A 508 9.72 19.18 2.66
C TYR A 508 10.97 18.45 2.16
N ARG A 509 12.06 19.21 1.95
CA ARG A 509 13.34 18.62 1.59
C ARG A 509 14.00 18.00 2.83
N SER A 510 14.21 16.71 2.80
CA SER A 510 14.86 15.93 3.86
C SER A 510 16.20 15.37 3.38
N PRO A 511 17.05 14.80 4.28
CA PRO A 511 18.32 14.18 3.91
C PRO A 511 18.20 13.03 2.91
N TYR A 512 17.04 12.40 2.74
CA TYR A 512 16.82 11.35 1.74
C TYR A 512 17.08 11.84 0.30
N PHE A 513 16.89 13.14 0.03
CA PHE A 513 17.25 13.71 -1.27
C PHE A 513 18.78 13.72 -1.50
N ASP A 514 19.58 13.66 -0.45
CA ASP A 514 21.04 13.52 -0.53
C ASP A 514 21.45 12.05 -0.78
N ASP A 515 20.54 11.10 -0.61
CA ASP A 515 20.77 9.67 -0.79
C ASP A 515 20.38 9.16 -2.20
N GLY A 516 20.17 10.09 -3.13
CA GLY A 516 19.90 9.78 -4.55
C GLY A 516 18.43 9.78 -4.95
N PHE A 517 17.51 10.14 -4.05
CA PHE A 517 16.10 10.30 -4.39
C PHE A 517 15.84 11.63 -5.06
N ASP A 518 15.12 11.59 -6.18
CA ASP A 518 14.68 12.76 -6.94
C ASP A 518 13.32 13.28 -6.45
N ALA A 519 12.54 12.41 -5.80
CA ALA A 519 11.22 12.71 -5.28
C ALA A 519 10.87 11.80 -4.09
N LEU A 520 9.98 12.26 -3.23
CA LEU A 520 9.41 11.46 -2.14
C LEU A 520 7.90 11.56 -2.11
N ILE A 521 7.23 10.45 -1.78
CA ILE A 521 5.77 10.39 -1.62
C ILE A 521 5.36 11.29 -0.45
N ASN A 522 4.37 12.14 -0.69
CA ASN A 522 3.86 13.11 0.26
C ASN A 522 2.61 12.58 0.96
N PHE A 523 2.75 12.03 2.15
CA PHE A 523 1.64 11.45 2.93
C PHE A 523 0.71 12.51 3.56
N ASP A 524 1.15 13.75 3.77
CA ASP A 524 0.33 14.79 4.38
C ASP A 524 -0.79 15.29 3.45
N ILE A 525 -0.63 15.10 2.15
CA ILE A 525 -1.56 15.63 1.14
C ILE A 525 -2.95 15.00 1.24
N GLN A 526 -3.11 13.74 1.64
CA GLN A 526 -4.42 13.08 1.74
C GLN A 526 -5.39 13.86 2.63
N LYS A 527 -4.92 14.39 3.75
CA LYS A 527 -5.75 15.21 4.65
C LYS A 527 -6.18 16.52 3.99
N ARG A 528 -5.34 17.06 3.12
CA ARG A 528 -5.62 18.29 2.38
C ARG A 528 -6.60 18.06 1.24
N MET A 529 -6.56 16.86 0.63
CA MET A 529 -7.49 16.49 -0.43
C MET A 529 -8.95 16.54 0.03
N ASP A 530 -9.24 16.19 1.27
CA ASP A 530 -10.60 16.23 1.81
C ASP A 530 -11.21 17.62 1.77
N THR A 531 -10.46 18.63 2.25
CA THR A 531 -10.90 20.02 2.23
C THR A 531 -10.81 20.63 0.83
N GLY A 532 -9.78 20.27 0.07
CA GLY A 532 -9.60 20.71 -1.32
C GLY A 532 -10.69 20.23 -2.26
N ALA A 533 -11.18 19.00 -2.08
CA ALA A 533 -12.32 18.47 -2.83
C ALA A 533 -13.66 19.09 -2.40
N ALA A 534 -13.79 19.45 -1.13
CA ALA A 534 -14.95 20.20 -0.67
C ALA A 534 -14.95 21.64 -1.21
N CYS A 535 -13.78 22.27 -1.30
CA CYS A 535 -13.61 23.62 -1.87
C CYS A 535 -12.17 23.84 -2.32
N LEU A 536 -11.95 24.06 -3.61
CA LEU A 536 -10.61 24.18 -4.19
C LEU A 536 -9.81 25.36 -3.58
N SER A 537 -10.47 26.42 -3.15
CA SER A 537 -9.80 27.57 -2.51
C SER A 537 -9.08 27.19 -1.21
N GLN A 538 -9.45 26.06 -0.57
CA GLN A 538 -8.76 25.53 0.60
C GLN A 538 -7.34 25.02 0.27
N MET A 539 -7.05 24.79 -1.01
CA MET A 539 -5.71 24.43 -1.46
C MET A 539 -4.77 25.61 -1.65
N ALA A 540 -5.25 26.85 -1.51
CA ALA A 540 -4.46 28.05 -1.81
C ALA A 540 -3.13 28.12 -1.06
N MET A 541 -3.14 27.84 0.24
CA MET A 541 -1.91 27.81 1.05
C MET A 541 -0.99 26.65 0.65
N VAL A 542 -1.56 25.47 0.41
CA VAL A 542 -0.80 24.27 -0.01
C VAL A 542 -0.10 24.52 -1.33
N TYR A 543 -0.81 25.06 -2.31
CA TYR A 543 -0.25 25.38 -3.63
C TYR A 543 0.87 26.41 -3.54
N ARG A 544 0.67 27.48 -2.78
CA ARG A 544 1.70 28.49 -2.55
C ARG A 544 2.94 27.89 -1.89
N ASP A 545 2.76 27.17 -0.79
CA ASP A 545 3.87 26.65 0.00
C ASP A 545 4.67 25.58 -0.78
N TYR A 546 3.99 24.73 -1.56
CA TYR A 546 4.67 23.74 -2.40
C TYR A 546 5.43 24.40 -3.55
N ALA A 547 4.82 25.38 -4.24
CA ALA A 547 5.48 26.11 -5.31
C ALA A 547 6.72 26.88 -4.80
N GLN A 548 6.63 27.52 -3.63
CA GLN A 548 7.77 28.20 -3.00
C GLN A 548 8.89 27.25 -2.61
N THR A 549 8.55 26.07 -2.08
CA THR A 549 9.55 25.05 -1.72
C THR A 549 10.25 24.50 -2.95
N LEU A 550 9.49 24.25 -4.03
CA LEU A 550 10.04 23.83 -5.32
C LEU A 550 10.97 24.88 -5.94
N ALA A 551 10.62 26.16 -5.84
CA ALA A 551 11.47 27.26 -6.31
C ALA A 551 12.77 27.38 -5.49
N LYS A 552 12.69 27.11 -4.18
CA LYS A 552 13.83 27.22 -3.28
C LYS A 552 14.83 26.05 -3.44
N TYR A 553 14.35 24.84 -3.70
CA TYR A 553 15.17 23.62 -3.74
C TYR A 553 15.04 22.95 -5.12
N PRO A 554 16.07 23.10 -6.00
CA PRO A 554 16.04 22.50 -7.33
C PRO A 554 15.95 20.97 -7.34
N ASP A 555 16.43 20.30 -6.30
CA ASP A 555 16.45 18.86 -6.12
C ASP A 555 15.24 18.32 -5.33
N PHE A 556 14.29 19.17 -4.94
CA PHE A 556 13.10 18.76 -4.21
C PHE A 556 11.94 18.49 -5.16
N ASN A 557 11.18 17.40 -4.92
CA ASN A 557 9.94 17.08 -5.62
C ASN A 557 9.03 16.21 -4.74
N PRO A 558 7.89 16.71 -4.28
CA PRO A 558 6.91 15.91 -3.57
C PRO A 558 6.02 15.17 -4.59
N VAL A 559 5.69 13.91 -4.33
CA VAL A 559 4.70 13.17 -5.11
C VAL A 559 3.40 13.12 -4.32
N SER A 560 2.44 13.91 -4.73
CA SER A 560 1.14 14.02 -4.05
C SER A 560 0.13 13.02 -4.59
N TYR A 561 -0.75 12.50 -3.73
CA TYR A 561 -1.74 11.49 -4.08
C TYR A 561 -3.01 11.61 -3.22
N MET A 562 -4.11 11.00 -3.64
CA MET A 562 -5.36 10.96 -2.87
C MET A 562 -5.74 9.56 -2.40
N SER A 563 -5.41 8.54 -3.17
CA SER A 563 -5.64 7.13 -2.87
C SER A 563 -4.36 6.32 -3.03
N SER A 564 -4.20 5.25 -2.27
CA SER A 564 -3.12 4.29 -2.45
C SER A 564 -3.51 2.89 -1.97
N HIS A 565 -2.65 1.92 -2.28
CA HIS A 565 -2.82 0.53 -1.87
C HIS A 565 -2.58 0.28 -0.36
N ASP A 566 -2.02 1.26 0.36
CA ASP A 566 -1.68 1.16 1.79
C ASP A 566 -2.46 2.15 2.66
N THR A 567 -3.22 3.06 2.09
CA THR A 567 -3.96 4.06 2.83
C THR A 567 -5.46 3.89 2.63
N GLU A 568 -6.08 4.58 1.69
CA GLU A 568 -7.51 4.48 1.45
C GLU A 568 -7.87 4.77 0.00
N LEU A 569 -9.08 4.44 -0.40
CA LEU A 569 -9.69 4.92 -1.64
C LEU A 569 -10.54 6.14 -1.32
N PHE A 570 -10.26 7.26 -1.97
CA PHE A 570 -10.99 8.51 -1.74
C PHE A 570 -12.48 8.35 -2.05
N PHE A 571 -12.83 7.74 -3.18
CA PHE A 571 -14.23 7.49 -3.54
C PHE A 571 -14.93 6.56 -2.55
N GLY A 572 -14.25 5.54 -2.06
CA GLY A 572 -14.80 4.63 -1.04
C GLY A 572 -15.23 5.35 0.24
N ARG A 573 -14.55 6.45 0.57
CA ARG A 573 -14.85 7.26 1.74
C ARG A 573 -16.03 8.22 1.54
N PHE A 574 -16.06 8.93 0.43
CA PHE A 574 -17.08 9.98 0.18
C PHE A 574 -18.29 9.47 -0.61
N LYS A 575 -18.12 8.44 -1.45
CA LYS A 575 -19.16 7.88 -2.34
C LYS A 575 -19.91 8.95 -3.13
N SER A 576 -19.19 9.97 -3.58
CA SER A 576 -19.70 11.15 -4.27
C SER A 576 -18.87 11.44 -5.51
N PHE A 577 -19.51 11.41 -6.68
CA PHE A 577 -18.87 11.76 -7.95
C PHE A 577 -18.46 13.24 -7.99
N ASP A 578 -19.22 14.12 -7.36
CA ASP A 578 -18.85 15.54 -7.26
C ASP A 578 -17.58 15.73 -6.43
N MET A 579 -17.48 15.06 -5.29
CA MET A 579 -16.26 15.08 -4.48
C MET A 579 -15.07 14.49 -5.23
N GLN A 580 -15.26 13.39 -5.96
CA GLN A 580 -14.20 12.74 -6.73
C GLN A 580 -13.75 13.63 -7.91
N ARG A 581 -14.68 14.31 -8.59
CA ARG A 581 -14.37 15.31 -9.63
C ARG A 581 -13.55 16.46 -9.05
N ASN A 582 -13.99 17.01 -7.93
CA ASN A 582 -13.28 18.12 -7.29
C ASN A 582 -11.91 17.70 -6.72
N ALA A 583 -11.79 16.44 -6.26
CA ALA A 583 -10.50 15.88 -5.85
C ALA A 583 -9.53 15.77 -7.02
N ALA A 584 -10.00 15.45 -8.23
CA ALA A 584 -9.18 15.53 -9.44
C ALA A 584 -8.59 16.94 -9.64
N ASN A 585 -9.42 17.96 -9.47
CA ASN A 585 -8.96 19.36 -9.56
C ASN A 585 -7.88 19.66 -8.53
N ALA A 586 -8.14 19.31 -7.27
CA ALA A 586 -7.22 19.55 -6.17
C ALA A 586 -5.88 18.82 -6.37
N LEU A 587 -5.90 17.54 -6.80
CA LEU A 587 -4.70 16.74 -7.00
C LEU A 587 -3.92 17.18 -8.25
N LEU A 588 -4.58 17.18 -9.42
CA LEU A 588 -3.91 17.42 -10.71
C LEU A 588 -3.40 18.86 -10.90
N LEU A 589 -3.88 19.79 -10.08
CA LEU A 589 -3.38 21.17 -10.05
C LEU A 589 -2.33 21.41 -8.94
N THR A 590 -1.96 20.39 -8.17
CA THR A 590 -0.93 20.50 -7.12
C THR A 590 0.46 20.70 -7.73
N PRO A 591 1.28 21.63 -7.20
CA PRO A 591 2.69 21.74 -7.56
C PRO A 591 3.50 20.50 -7.12
N GLY A 592 4.53 20.15 -7.88
CA GLY A 592 5.24 18.91 -7.76
C GLY A 592 4.60 17.79 -8.56
N ALA A 593 5.20 16.60 -8.57
CA ALA A 593 4.63 15.41 -9.21
C ALA A 593 3.35 14.95 -8.50
N VAL A 594 2.49 14.28 -9.25
CA VAL A 594 1.25 13.68 -8.70
C VAL A 594 1.15 12.21 -9.07
N GLN A 595 0.49 11.45 -8.22
CA GLN A 595 0.19 10.04 -8.42
C GLN A 595 -1.33 9.86 -8.51
N VAL A 596 -1.79 9.24 -9.59
CA VAL A 596 -3.15 8.74 -9.75
C VAL A 596 -3.12 7.24 -9.50
N TYR A 597 -3.82 6.78 -8.49
CA TYR A 597 -3.96 5.36 -8.21
C TYR A 597 -5.05 4.77 -9.11
N TYR A 598 -4.76 3.64 -9.77
CA TYR A 598 -5.68 3.06 -10.75
C TYR A 598 -7.13 3.01 -10.23
N GLY A 599 -8.06 3.54 -11.03
CA GLY A 599 -9.47 3.62 -10.68
C GLY A 599 -9.91 4.87 -9.95
N ASP A 600 -9.02 5.78 -9.54
CA ASP A 600 -9.41 7.09 -9.03
C ASP A 600 -10.22 7.86 -10.06
N GLU A 601 -9.83 7.78 -11.32
CA GLU A 601 -10.44 8.45 -12.45
C GLU A 601 -11.86 7.98 -12.80
N VAL A 602 -12.27 6.85 -12.23
CA VAL A 602 -13.62 6.26 -12.43
C VAL A 602 -14.38 6.04 -11.11
N GLY A 603 -13.82 6.50 -9.98
CA GLY A 603 -14.46 6.33 -8.68
C GLY A 603 -14.52 4.86 -8.24
N ARG A 604 -13.36 4.17 -8.24
CA ARG A 604 -13.27 2.77 -7.82
C ARG A 604 -13.55 2.62 -6.32
N GLU A 605 -14.30 1.60 -5.97
CA GLU A 605 -14.69 1.23 -4.61
C GLU A 605 -13.96 -0.03 -4.14
N ALA A 606 -14.04 -0.32 -2.85
CA ALA A 606 -13.48 -1.53 -2.25
C ALA A 606 -14.15 -2.82 -2.78
N GLY A 607 -15.34 -2.73 -3.36
CA GLY A 607 -16.07 -3.87 -3.90
C GLY A 607 -16.41 -4.91 -2.81
N PRO A 608 -16.24 -6.21 -3.09
CA PRO A 608 -16.58 -7.27 -2.13
C PRO A 608 -15.62 -7.32 -0.92
N TYR A 609 -14.52 -6.55 -0.94
CA TYR A 609 -13.47 -6.58 0.10
C TYR A 609 -13.57 -5.41 1.08
N ALA A 610 -14.69 -4.73 1.15
CA ALA A 610 -14.89 -3.54 2.00
C ALA A 610 -14.67 -3.78 3.50
N ASP A 611 -14.79 -5.03 3.95
CA ASP A 611 -14.57 -5.41 5.34
C ASP A 611 -13.09 -5.60 5.71
N ASP A 612 -12.20 -5.68 4.73
CA ASP A 612 -10.75 -5.75 4.91
C ASP A 612 -10.09 -4.49 4.33
N PHE A 613 -9.41 -3.74 5.17
CA PHE A 613 -8.84 -2.45 4.79
C PHE A 613 -7.82 -2.57 3.65
N HIS A 614 -6.88 -3.50 3.75
CA HIS A 614 -5.84 -3.67 2.74
C HIS A 614 -6.38 -4.28 1.45
N GLN A 615 -7.23 -5.29 1.56
CA GLN A 615 -7.82 -5.90 0.37
C GLN A 615 -8.77 -4.93 -0.34
N GLY A 616 -9.52 -4.13 0.41
CA GLY A 616 -10.42 -3.12 -0.13
C GLY A 616 -9.71 -2.05 -0.95
N THR A 617 -8.52 -1.60 -0.53
CA THR A 617 -7.73 -0.65 -1.31
C THR A 617 -7.15 -1.26 -2.59
N ARG A 618 -7.16 -2.59 -2.72
CA ARG A 618 -6.59 -3.38 -3.83
C ARG A 618 -7.67 -4.12 -4.64
N SER A 619 -8.88 -3.58 -4.68
CA SER A 619 -9.98 -4.11 -5.49
C SER A 619 -9.68 -4.03 -6.99
N ASP A 620 -10.40 -4.80 -7.79
CA ASP A 620 -10.23 -4.81 -9.25
C ASP A 620 -10.59 -3.47 -9.89
N MET A 621 -9.92 -3.17 -11.00
CA MET A 621 -10.24 -2.01 -11.84
C MET A 621 -11.65 -2.14 -12.43
N VAL A 622 -12.35 -1.02 -12.50
CA VAL A 622 -13.70 -0.93 -13.08
C VAL A 622 -13.58 -0.55 -14.54
N TRP A 623 -13.97 -1.49 -15.43
CA TRP A 623 -13.95 -1.27 -16.88
C TRP A 623 -15.34 -1.05 -17.48
N ASP A 624 -16.39 -1.57 -16.84
CA ASP A 624 -17.78 -1.36 -17.24
C ASP A 624 -18.28 -0.08 -16.60
N LEU A 625 -18.27 1.01 -17.37
CA LEU A 625 -18.58 2.34 -16.87
C LEU A 625 -20.05 2.67 -17.10
N ASN A 626 -20.72 3.20 -16.08
CA ASN A 626 -21.99 3.89 -16.22
C ASN A 626 -21.78 5.37 -16.59
N ALA A 627 -22.84 6.09 -16.87
CA ALA A 627 -22.79 7.49 -17.30
C ALA A 627 -22.05 8.42 -16.33
N ASP A 628 -22.20 8.19 -15.00
CA ASP A 628 -21.50 9.02 -13.99
C ASP A 628 -20.00 8.79 -14.01
N ARG A 629 -19.58 7.52 -14.15
CA ARG A 629 -18.16 7.14 -14.26
C ARG A 629 -17.54 7.62 -15.56
N GLU A 630 -18.28 7.56 -16.67
CA GLU A 630 -17.83 8.12 -17.96
C GLU A 630 -17.64 9.65 -17.88
N ALA A 631 -18.57 10.36 -17.25
CA ALA A 631 -18.47 11.80 -17.04
C ALA A 631 -17.27 12.16 -16.13
N LEU A 632 -17.05 11.37 -15.07
CA LEU A 632 -15.90 11.53 -14.19
C LEU A 632 -14.60 11.29 -14.94
N LEU A 633 -14.49 10.19 -15.69
CA LEU A 633 -13.32 9.87 -16.52
C LEU A 633 -12.97 11.01 -17.48
N LYS A 634 -13.97 11.53 -18.18
CA LYS A 634 -13.78 12.66 -19.11
C LYS A 634 -13.23 13.90 -18.40
N HIS A 635 -13.71 14.18 -17.19
CA HIS A 635 -13.20 15.27 -16.38
C HIS A 635 -11.71 15.06 -16.01
N TRP A 636 -11.34 13.87 -15.52
CA TRP A 636 -9.96 13.50 -15.20
C TRP A 636 -9.05 13.61 -16.43
N GLN A 637 -9.52 13.15 -17.58
CA GLN A 637 -8.78 13.28 -18.85
C GLN A 637 -8.54 14.75 -19.20
N THR A 638 -9.55 15.61 -19.07
CA THR A 638 -9.41 17.03 -19.40
C THR A 638 -8.37 17.72 -18.51
N VAL A 639 -8.46 17.54 -17.19
CA VAL A 639 -7.53 18.18 -16.24
C VAL A 639 -6.13 17.54 -16.35
N GLY A 640 -6.04 16.23 -16.50
CA GLY A 640 -4.77 15.52 -16.65
C GLY A 640 -4.02 15.92 -17.92
N GLN A 641 -4.72 16.01 -19.05
CA GLN A 641 -4.13 16.46 -20.33
C GLN A 641 -3.72 17.93 -20.28
N PHE A 642 -4.50 18.79 -19.61
CA PHE A 642 -4.12 20.18 -19.38
C PHE A 642 -2.81 20.25 -18.58
N ARG A 643 -2.70 19.52 -17.45
CA ARG A 643 -1.47 19.41 -16.69
C ARG A 643 -0.30 18.96 -17.55
N GLN A 644 -0.49 17.92 -18.37
CA GLN A 644 0.57 17.37 -19.22
C GLN A 644 1.11 18.39 -20.22
N ARG A 645 0.22 19.20 -20.83
CA ARG A 645 0.61 20.24 -21.79
C ARG A 645 1.32 21.41 -21.13
N HIS A 646 1.10 21.62 -19.83
CA HIS A 646 1.54 22.82 -19.10
C HIS A 646 2.42 22.45 -17.89
N PRO A 647 3.74 22.25 -18.10
CA PRO A 647 4.68 22.04 -17.00
C PRO A 647 4.65 23.11 -15.92
N ALA A 648 4.18 24.33 -16.26
CA ALA A 648 3.94 25.40 -15.29
C ALA A 648 3.03 24.98 -14.12
N ILE A 649 2.12 24.01 -14.33
CA ILE A 649 1.22 23.53 -13.26
C ILE A 649 2.01 22.91 -12.12
N GLY A 650 2.96 22.03 -12.43
CA GLY A 650 3.77 21.34 -11.42
C GLY A 650 5.02 22.10 -10.99
N ALA A 651 5.68 22.79 -11.91
CA ALA A 651 7.00 23.37 -11.73
C ALA A 651 7.06 24.91 -11.74
N GLY A 652 5.94 25.59 -12.07
CA GLY A 652 5.92 27.03 -12.25
C GLY A 652 5.73 27.85 -10.97
N GLU A 653 6.04 29.12 -11.08
CA GLU A 653 5.71 30.11 -10.06
C GLU A 653 4.20 30.22 -9.90
N HIS A 654 3.73 30.33 -8.67
CA HIS A 654 2.31 30.39 -8.31
C HIS A 654 1.94 31.79 -7.81
N HIS A 655 0.95 32.42 -8.47
CA HIS A 655 0.42 33.70 -8.09
C HIS A 655 -1.09 33.64 -7.94
N VAL A 656 -1.60 34.01 -6.76
CA VAL A 656 -3.04 34.16 -6.53
C VAL A 656 -3.49 35.51 -7.11
N ILE A 657 -4.59 35.48 -7.83
CA ILE A 657 -5.20 36.69 -8.44
C ILE A 657 -6.47 37.00 -7.65
N GLU A 658 -6.51 38.13 -6.99
CA GLU A 658 -7.65 38.55 -6.20
C GLU A 658 -8.93 38.67 -7.04
N GLN A 659 -9.95 37.92 -6.66
CA GLN A 659 -11.24 37.86 -7.34
C GLN A 659 -12.35 37.67 -6.29
N LYS A 660 -13.48 38.40 -6.44
CA LYS A 660 -14.54 38.41 -5.41
C LYS A 660 -15.27 37.06 -5.31
N ASN A 661 -15.65 36.44 -6.43
CA ASN A 661 -16.54 35.28 -6.47
C ASN A 661 -15.87 34.05 -7.11
N ALA A 662 -14.55 34.02 -7.11
CA ALA A 662 -13.79 32.90 -7.65
C ALA A 662 -12.43 32.81 -6.95
N TYR A 663 -11.89 31.61 -6.87
CA TYR A 663 -10.49 31.37 -6.56
C TYR A 663 -9.71 31.32 -7.88
N VAL A 664 -8.84 32.29 -8.11
CA VAL A 664 -8.09 32.44 -9.36
C VAL A 664 -6.60 32.48 -9.06
N PHE A 665 -5.83 31.75 -9.85
CA PHE A 665 -4.37 31.80 -9.81
C PHE A 665 -3.76 31.62 -11.19
N SER A 666 -2.56 32.12 -11.35
CA SER A 666 -1.71 31.84 -12.52
C SER A 666 -0.53 30.96 -12.14
N ARG A 667 -0.05 30.19 -13.11
CA ARG A 667 1.21 29.47 -13.06
C ARG A 667 2.05 29.85 -14.26
N THR A 668 3.33 30.09 -14.02
CA THR A 668 4.28 30.52 -15.06
C THR A 668 5.59 29.76 -14.91
N LEU A 669 6.04 29.16 -16.01
CA LEU A 669 7.35 28.53 -16.16
C LEU A 669 7.90 28.92 -17.52
N ASP A 670 8.89 29.79 -17.56
CA ASP A 670 9.42 30.38 -18.81
C ASP A 670 8.30 30.92 -19.72
N ASP A 671 8.15 30.41 -20.91
CA ASP A 671 7.09 30.79 -21.86
C ASP A 671 5.72 30.13 -21.57
N ASP A 672 5.69 29.13 -20.70
CA ASP A 672 4.46 28.43 -20.34
C ASP A 672 3.68 29.19 -19.27
N LYS A 673 2.50 29.66 -19.65
CA LYS A 673 1.62 30.48 -18.78
C LYS A 673 0.19 29.95 -18.85
N VAL A 674 -0.41 29.77 -17.69
CA VAL A 674 -1.81 29.35 -17.57
C VAL A 674 -2.51 30.15 -16.47
N VAL A 675 -3.83 30.27 -16.59
CA VAL A 675 -4.69 30.75 -15.52
C VAL A 675 -5.74 29.71 -15.20
N VAL A 676 -5.88 29.40 -13.91
CA VAL A 676 -6.89 28.52 -13.36
C VAL A 676 -7.87 29.35 -12.54
N ALA A 677 -9.14 29.15 -12.78
CA ALA A 677 -10.19 29.76 -11.98
C ALA A 677 -11.20 28.70 -11.50
N PHE A 678 -11.58 28.80 -10.27
CA PHE A 678 -12.67 28.02 -9.69
C PHE A 678 -13.77 28.98 -9.28
N VAL A 679 -14.89 28.91 -10.00
CA VAL A 679 -16.06 29.78 -9.82
C VAL A 679 -17.04 29.11 -8.85
N GLY A 680 -17.50 29.86 -7.85
CA GLY A 680 -18.24 29.26 -6.73
C GLY A 680 -17.31 29.12 -5.53
N ARG A 681 -17.02 30.17 -4.84
CA ARG A 681 -16.05 30.27 -3.74
C ARG A 681 -16.61 29.74 -2.41
#